data_375d94d68a0d6a96d968d8be773b00ee
#
_entry.id   375d94d68a0d6a96d968d8be773b00ee
#
_cell.length_a   1.000
_cell.length_b   1.000
_cell.length_c   1.000
_cell.angle_alpha   90.00
_cell.angle_beta   90.00
_cell.angle_gamma   90.00
#
_symmetry.space_group_name_H-M   'P 1'
#
loop_
_entity.id
_entity.type
_entity.pdbx_description
1 polymer ?
#
loop_
_entity_poly.entity_id
_entity_poly.type
_entity_poly.pdbx_seq_one_letter_code
_entity_poly.pdbx_strand_id
1 'polypeptide(L)'
;KSYSNVSFPVLPKNSEEDQKKSKEKLQNEIKSLHSILIYKDENHLKNCLLETITYAKAIIKIINNLDEKVLSYKEKYASFEFNDIAKMAIKIAKIPNAKKELSSSFEEIMVDEYQDTSDLQETLVSLISHNNVYMVGDIKQSIYRFRNANPLIFKNKYDKYSKEDGGIKIDLLKNFRSRDKVLENINKIFNLLMDDDFGGANYKESHQMVFGNTVYSENSVNTDDLDVLVYNKDDKKYSEAEYEAFIIAGDIKEKLKSGYKVLDKETKTLRPCKYDDFCILIDRKNSFEIYKKIFEYLDLPLLIYYDEKITNEKDILVLKNLIDLIVCIYNKDYKQKFKYDFYSISRSFLYNEKDEVFINYFVNNNYYDSDLFKKCESIAKKLDTMSSKKLIETILDEFDFYEKAILIGDIDKVIKRCDYLLSLADNLSCLGKSIIEFNEYLNDLIVNDADISFSVNTNVKNNIKLMNIHKSKGLEFPICYFAGFDKAFNKQDLNKMFNFDYDLGLILPFYDDGVGPTILKSIYKDKYLKEDISERIRLFYVALTRAKEKMIMVIPNNMEDISFKEDLNSFLTFISLVKFVLKENIKYIKDVALTKNYNYTKEKDLFEKNNDLLNVEEIKVDSNLITHSNVSKKVLKLLTKEEVNAMEYGTHIHEIFETEDFKSANNKYVLALLEKIDNNFKNVYKEYEFIYEYEDKEYEGIIDLLLEYEDKMVIIDYKLSNIDDENYVKQLSIYKSFIENKTKKETETYLYSILNDTLKKI
;
A
#
# COMPACT_ATOMS: atom_id res chain seq x y z
N LYS A 1 -40.74 -30.46 18.33
CA LYS A 1 -41.36 -30.92 17.05
C LYS A 1 -41.61 -29.74 16.13
N SER A 2 -40.89 -29.73 15.04
CA SER A 2 -41.05 -28.96 13.80
C SER A 2 -41.53 -27.50 13.89
N TYR A 3 -40.62 -26.61 14.22
CA TYR A 3 -40.72 -25.17 13.89
C TYR A 3 -40.49 -24.90 12.40
N SER A 4 -40.27 -25.95 11.60
CA SER A 4 -39.98 -25.87 10.16
C SER A 4 -41.15 -25.37 9.30
N ASN A 5 -42.36 -25.21 9.86
CA ASN A 5 -43.56 -24.80 9.17
C ASN A 5 -44.31 -23.64 9.82
N VAL A 6 -43.63 -22.64 10.34
CA VAL A 6 -44.30 -21.40 10.70
C VAL A 6 -44.64 -20.64 9.43
N SER A 7 -45.89 -20.83 8.93
CA SER A 7 -46.39 -20.04 7.82
C SER A 7 -46.97 -18.74 8.36
N PHE A 8 -46.47 -17.64 7.88
CA PHE A 8 -47.04 -16.32 8.19
C PHE A 8 -48.26 -16.07 7.29
N PRO A 9 -49.34 -15.57 7.82
CA PRO A 9 -50.51 -15.22 7.01
C PRO A 9 -50.10 -14.15 5.98
N VAL A 10 -50.68 -14.27 4.78
CA VAL A 10 -50.51 -13.26 3.74
C VAL A 10 -51.18 -11.98 4.21
N LEU A 11 -50.46 -10.88 4.27
CA LEU A 11 -51.04 -9.59 4.59
C LEU A 11 -51.96 -9.14 3.46
N PRO A 12 -53.11 -8.49 3.78
CA PRO A 12 -53.97 -7.86 2.78
C PRO A 12 -53.17 -6.92 1.86
N LYS A 13 -53.62 -6.77 0.59
CA LYS A 13 -52.94 -5.90 -0.39
C LYS A 13 -52.81 -4.44 0.06
N ASN A 14 -53.72 -3.99 0.91
CA ASN A 14 -53.79 -2.60 1.44
C ASN A 14 -53.22 -2.51 2.87
N SER A 15 -52.41 -3.48 3.32
CA SER A 15 -51.78 -3.37 4.64
C SER A 15 -50.84 -2.20 4.72
N GLU A 16 -50.84 -1.51 5.85
CA GLU A 16 -49.96 -0.42 6.17
C GLU A 16 -48.49 -0.87 6.14
N GLU A 17 -47.61 0.05 5.85
CA GLU A 17 -46.18 -0.23 5.69
C GLU A 17 -45.55 -0.75 6.99
N ASP A 18 -46.02 -0.26 8.14
CA ASP A 18 -45.59 -0.70 9.46
C ASP A 18 -45.98 -2.15 9.77
N GLN A 19 -47.13 -2.61 9.27
CA GLN A 19 -47.54 -4.02 9.38
C GLN A 19 -46.67 -4.94 8.54
N LYS A 20 -46.24 -4.48 7.36
CA LYS A 20 -45.30 -5.23 6.51
C LYS A 20 -43.92 -5.32 7.18
N LYS A 21 -43.41 -4.20 7.72
CA LYS A 21 -42.15 -4.16 8.44
C LYS A 21 -42.17 -5.03 9.70
N SER A 22 -43.22 -4.98 10.49
CA SER A 22 -43.37 -5.82 11.70
C SER A 22 -43.40 -7.32 11.34
N LYS A 23 -44.06 -7.69 10.26
CA LYS A 23 -44.06 -9.06 9.76
C LYS A 23 -42.67 -9.50 9.32
N GLU A 24 -41.97 -8.67 8.56
CA GLU A 24 -40.61 -8.95 8.10
C GLU A 24 -39.62 -9.09 9.28
N LYS A 25 -39.71 -8.20 10.29
CA LYS A 25 -38.93 -8.29 11.52
C LYS A 25 -39.16 -9.62 12.22
N LEU A 26 -40.42 -10.00 12.43
CA LEU A 26 -40.78 -11.28 13.04
C LEU A 26 -40.31 -12.48 12.24
N GLN A 27 -40.40 -12.42 10.90
CA GLN A 27 -39.87 -13.47 10.01
C GLN A 27 -38.36 -13.63 10.13
N ASN A 28 -37.63 -12.52 10.26
CA ASN A 28 -36.17 -12.54 10.41
C ASN A 28 -35.75 -13.06 11.80
N GLU A 29 -36.47 -12.71 12.85
CA GLU A 29 -36.26 -13.26 14.20
C GLU A 29 -36.49 -14.79 14.22
N ILE A 30 -37.57 -15.29 13.59
CA ILE A 30 -37.81 -16.72 13.50
C ILE A 30 -36.77 -17.44 12.64
N LYS A 31 -36.30 -16.81 11.55
CA LYS A 31 -35.16 -17.34 10.76
C LYS A 31 -33.89 -17.44 11.57
N SER A 32 -33.60 -16.45 12.43
CA SER A 32 -32.45 -16.50 13.31
C SER A 32 -32.53 -17.62 14.33
N LEU A 33 -33.71 -17.82 14.92
CA LEU A 33 -34.00 -18.96 15.79
C LEU A 33 -33.86 -20.29 15.08
N HIS A 34 -34.24 -20.37 13.79
CA HIS A 34 -34.13 -21.60 13.01
C HIS A 34 -32.69 -22.11 12.96
N SER A 35 -31.70 -21.23 12.92
CA SER A 35 -30.27 -21.61 12.94
C SER A 35 -29.85 -22.35 14.21
N ILE A 36 -30.59 -22.15 15.32
CA ILE A 36 -30.36 -22.81 16.61
C ILE A 36 -31.24 -24.07 16.70
N LEU A 37 -32.47 -24.00 16.15
CA LEU A 37 -33.47 -25.05 16.24
C LEU A 37 -33.30 -26.21 15.23
N ILE A 38 -32.25 -26.17 14.40
CA ILE A 38 -31.88 -27.30 13.50
C ILE A 38 -31.43 -28.53 14.30
N TYR A 39 -30.99 -28.36 15.55
CA TYR A 39 -30.55 -29.49 16.36
C TYR A 39 -31.73 -30.19 17.04
N LYS A 40 -31.73 -31.52 16.97
CA LYS A 40 -32.80 -32.37 17.52
C LYS A 40 -32.88 -32.25 19.06
N ASP A 41 -31.70 -32.22 19.69
CA ASP A 41 -31.50 -32.09 21.12
C ASP A 41 -30.04 -31.67 21.43
N GLU A 42 -29.68 -31.57 22.70
CA GLU A 42 -28.35 -31.21 23.17
C GLU A 42 -27.29 -32.24 22.76
N ASN A 43 -27.63 -33.52 22.73
CA ASN A 43 -26.69 -34.55 22.31
C ASN A 43 -26.41 -34.49 20.82
N HIS A 44 -27.44 -34.21 20.01
CA HIS A 44 -27.24 -33.96 18.59
C HIS A 44 -26.34 -32.76 18.32
N LEU A 45 -26.53 -31.65 19.04
CA LEU A 45 -25.65 -30.48 18.95
C LEU A 45 -24.19 -30.82 19.30
N LYS A 46 -23.97 -31.57 20.42
CA LYS A 46 -22.64 -32.02 20.80
C LYS A 46 -22.00 -32.91 19.74
N ASN A 47 -22.77 -33.86 19.17
CA ASN A 47 -22.26 -34.75 18.14
C ASN A 47 -21.88 -33.99 16.86
N CYS A 48 -22.71 -33.03 16.41
CA CYS A 48 -22.37 -32.18 15.28
C CYS A 48 -21.06 -31.39 15.49
N LEU A 49 -20.80 -30.95 16.72
CA LEU A 49 -19.52 -30.30 17.04
C LEU A 49 -18.35 -31.28 17.06
N LEU A 50 -18.53 -32.47 17.66
CA LEU A 50 -17.49 -33.48 17.75
C LEU A 50 -17.06 -34.01 16.39
N GLU A 51 -17.97 -34.16 15.45
CA GLU A 51 -17.68 -34.55 14.06
C GLU A 51 -16.72 -33.58 13.37
N THR A 52 -16.84 -32.28 13.63
CA THR A 52 -15.94 -31.28 13.04
C THR A 52 -14.49 -31.44 13.45
N ILE A 53 -14.19 -32.08 14.59
CA ILE A 53 -12.82 -32.31 15.10
C ILE A 53 -11.97 -33.09 14.09
N THR A 54 -12.56 -34.09 13.42
CA THR A 54 -11.83 -34.89 12.42
C THR A 54 -11.41 -34.05 11.23
N TYR A 55 -12.31 -33.21 10.74
CA TYR A 55 -12.03 -32.27 9.63
C TYR A 55 -11.05 -31.18 10.07
N ALA A 56 -11.21 -30.62 11.27
CA ALA A 56 -10.28 -29.64 11.83
C ALA A 56 -8.85 -30.19 11.89
N LYS A 57 -8.66 -31.43 12.40
CA LYS A 57 -7.34 -32.08 12.44
C LYS A 57 -6.75 -32.28 11.04
N ALA A 58 -7.56 -32.66 10.06
CA ALA A 58 -7.12 -32.80 8.67
C ALA A 58 -6.68 -31.46 8.07
N ILE A 59 -7.47 -30.40 8.29
CA ILE A 59 -7.14 -29.03 7.82
C ILE A 59 -5.84 -28.55 8.47
N ILE A 60 -5.68 -28.70 9.78
CA ILE A 60 -4.45 -28.29 10.50
C ILE A 60 -3.24 -29.05 9.94
N LYS A 61 -3.39 -30.36 9.67
CA LYS A 61 -2.30 -31.15 9.07
C LYS A 61 -1.93 -30.65 7.68
N ILE A 62 -2.92 -30.27 6.85
CA ILE A 62 -2.69 -29.72 5.51
C ILE A 62 -1.96 -28.36 5.63
N ILE A 63 -2.40 -27.49 6.53
CA ILE A 63 -1.79 -26.16 6.75
C ILE A 63 -0.34 -26.31 7.20
N ASN A 64 -0.07 -27.19 8.19
CA ASN A 64 1.30 -27.42 8.67
C ASN A 64 2.22 -27.97 7.56
N ASN A 65 1.75 -28.95 6.78
CA ASN A 65 2.53 -29.46 5.65
C ASN A 65 2.76 -28.41 4.56
N LEU A 66 1.80 -27.52 4.34
CA LEU A 66 1.94 -26.42 3.40
C LEU A 66 2.97 -25.41 3.90
N ASP A 67 2.90 -25.03 5.18
CA ASP A 67 3.82 -24.09 5.82
C ASP A 67 5.27 -24.59 5.73
N GLU A 68 5.50 -25.89 6.05
CA GLU A 68 6.81 -26.52 5.91
C GLU A 68 7.35 -26.48 4.46
N LYS A 69 6.48 -26.77 3.46
CA LYS A 69 6.90 -26.75 2.05
C LYS A 69 7.17 -25.33 1.56
N VAL A 70 6.33 -24.38 1.95
CA VAL A 70 6.52 -22.96 1.60
C VAL A 70 7.79 -22.42 2.23
N LEU A 71 8.06 -22.76 3.50
CA LEU A 71 9.30 -22.37 4.18
C LEU A 71 10.53 -22.94 3.47
N SER A 72 10.53 -24.25 3.14
CA SER A 72 11.61 -24.87 2.38
C SER A 72 11.84 -24.23 1.01
N TYR A 73 10.76 -23.81 0.34
CA TYR A 73 10.86 -23.08 -0.91
C TYR A 73 11.49 -21.68 -0.71
N LYS A 74 11.02 -20.96 0.31
CA LYS A 74 11.54 -19.62 0.65
C LYS A 74 13.02 -19.66 1.03
N GLU A 75 13.43 -20.65 1.82
CA GLU A 75 14.85 -20.88 2.18
C GLU A 75 15.71 -21.20 0.95
N LYS A 76 15.20 -22.08 0.06
CA LYS A 76 15.93 -22.46 -1.17
C LYS A 76 16.20 -21.28 -2.09
N TYR A 77 15.26 -20.33 -2.19
CA TYR A 77 15.34 -19.20 -3.11
C TYR A 77 15.68 -17.87 -2.41
N ALA A 78 15.98 -17.90 -1.11
CA ALA A 78 16.24 -16.71 -0.27
C ALA A 78 15.14 -15.61 -0.42
N SER A 79 13.88 -16.04 -0.59
CA SER A 79 12.74 -15.15 -0.87
C SER A 79 11.76 -15.15 0.29
N PHE A 80 11.85 -14.13 1.15
CA PHE A 80 11.04 -14.01 2.36
C PHE A 80 10.11 -12.81 2.27
N GLU A 81 8.91 -12.94 2.84
CA GLU A 81 7.95 -11.85 3.02
C GLU A 81 8.23 -11.09 4.32
N PHE A 82 7.74 -9.84 4.42
CA PHE A 82 7.87 -9.05 5.66
C PHE A 82 7.36 -9.78 6.91
N ASN A 83 6.29 -10.57 6.79
CA ASN A 83 5.78 -11.38 7.89
C ASN A 83 6.76 -12.50 8.32
N ASP A 84 7.51 -13.06 7.39
CA ASP A 84 8.52 -14.06 7.71
C ASP A 84 9.68 -13.44 8.47
N ILE A 85 10.15 -12.28 8.01
CA ILE A 85 11.20 -11.51 8.68
C ILE A 85 10.76 -11.14 10.11
N ALA A 86 9.53 -10.69 10.30
CA ALA A 86 8.98 -10.39 11.62
C ALA A 86 8.92 -11.63 12.52
N LYS A 87 8.49 -12.79 11.98
CA LYS A 87 8.49 -14.06 12.72
C LYS A 87 9.90 -14.54 13.07
N MET A 88 10.87 -14.36 12.17
CA MET A 88 12.29 -14.70 12.40
C MET A 88 12.87 -13.78 13.48
N ALA A 89 12.62 -12.48 13.41
CA ALA A 89 13.04 -11.51 14.44
C ALA A 89 12.52 -11.90 15.83
N ILE A 90 11.24 -12.32 15.92
CA ILE A 90 10.66 -12.80 17.19
C ILE A 90 11.33 -14.10 17.66
N LYS A 91 11.65 -15.03 16.74
CA LYS A 91 12.38 -16.25 17.11
C LYS A 91 13.75 -15.92 17.69
N ILE A 92 14.50 -15.00 17.08
CA ILE A 92 15.79 -14.53 17.56
C ILE A 92 15.64 -13.81 18.90
N ALA A 93 14.70 -12.88 19.01
CA ALA A 93 14.45 -12.15 20.27
C ALA A 93 14.00 -13.03 21.44
N LYS A 94 13.56 -14.26 21.20
CA LYS A 94 13.27 -15.25 22.26
C LYS A 94 14.52 -15.97 22.79
N ILE A 95 15.66 -15.91 22.10
CA ILE A 95 16.91 -16.51 22.57
C ILE A 95 17.43 -15.66 23.75
N PRO A 96 17.75 -16.25 24.91
CA PRO A 96 18.05 -15.50 26.14
C PRO A 96 19.17 -14.45 25.99
N ASN A 97 20.24 -14.78 25.30
CA ASN A 97 21.36 -13.83 25.08
C ASN A 97 20.96 -12.70 24.13
N ALA A 98 20.32 -13.02 23.02
CA ALA A 98 19.82 -12.01 22.08
C ALA A 98 18.75 -11.11 22.72
N LYS A 99 17.83 -11.68 23.52
CA LYS A 99 16.85 -10.91 24.28
C LYS A 99 17.50 -9.90 25.21
N LYS A 100 18.53 -10.35 25.96
CA LYS A 100 19.26 -9.47 26.90
C LYS A 100 19.95 -8.34 26.14
N GLU A 101 20.61 -8.63 25.04
CA GLU A 101 21.30 -7.66 24.22
C GLU A 101 20.32 -6.64 23.63
N LEU A 102 19.27 -7.12 22.94
CA LEU A 102 18.24 -6.25 22.34
C LEU A 102 17.53 -5.38 23.37
N SER A 103 17.16 -5.95 24.52
CA SER A 103 16.49 -5.16 25.57
C SER A 103 17.40 -4.10 26.21
N SER A 104 18.73 -4.31 26.21
CA SER A 104 19.68 -3.33 26.70
C SER A 104 20.13 -2.31 25.65
N SER A 105 19.81 -2.52 24.37
CA SER A 105 20.22 -1.63 23.27
C SER A 105 19.40 -0.36 23.19
N PHE A 106 18.21 -0.33 23.80
CA PHE A 106 17.29 0.79 23.72
C PHE A 106 17.03 1.39 25.10
N GLU A 107 17.33 2.68 25.29
CA GLU A 107 16.94 3.42 26.50
C GLU A 107 15.44 3.64 26.55
N GLU A 108 14.84 4.04 25.40
CA GLU A 108 13.41 4.27 25.24
C GLU A 108 12.91 3.69 23.92
N ILE A 109 11.71 3.12 23.93
CA ILE A 109 11.00 2.62 22.76
C ILE A 109 9.74 3.44 22.61
N MET A 110 9.61 4.19 21.50
CA MET A 110 8.46 5.03 21.21
C MET A 110 7.64 4.42 20.08
N VAL A 111 6.34 4.20 20.33
CA VAL A 111 5.43 3.64 19.33
C VAL A 111 4.28 4.62 19.10
N ASP A 112 4.19 5.14 17.90
CA ASP A 112 3.08 5.99 17.46
C ASP A 112 1.97 5.15 16.81
N GLU A 113 0.76 5.71 16.73
CA GLU A 113 -0.43 5.03 16.19
C GLU A 113 -0.63 3.62 16.79
N TYR A 114 -0.39 3.48 18.09
CA TYR A 114 -0.35 2.18 18.77
C TYR A 114 -1.65 1.36 18.65
N GLN A 115 -2.80 1.99 18.39
CA GLN A 115 -4.07 1.32 18.13
C GLN A 115 -4.10 0.48 16.85
N ASP A 116 -3.12 0.66 15.97
CA ASP A 116 -2.99 -0.11 14.73
C ASP A 116 -1.96 -1.24 14.83
N THR A 117 -1.45 -1.49 16.02
CA THR A 117 -0.46 -2.55 16.29
C THR A 117 -1.09 -3.93 16.11
N SER A 118 -0.37 -4.83 15.44
CA SER A 118 -0.70 -6.25 15.34
C SER A 118 -0.15 -7.06 16.51
N ASP A 119 -0.69 -8.26 16.75
CA ASP A 119 -0.18 -9.18 17.78
C ASP A 119 1.30 -9.54 17.59
N LEU A 120 1.77 -9.58 16.34
CA LEU A 120 3.17 -9.84 15.98
C LEU A 120 4.08 -8.70 16.43
N GLN A 121 3.69 -7.45 16.12
CA GLN A 121 4.42 -6.26 16.52
C GLN A 121 4.44 -6.10 18.05
N GLU A 122 3.30 -6.31 18.71
CA GLU A 122 3.22 -6.29 20.17
C GLU A 122 4.13 -7.34 20.81
N THR A 123 4.17 -8.54 20.24
CA THR A 123 5.06 -9.61 20.72
C THR A 123 6.52 -9.17 20.63
N LEU A 124 6.93 -8.57 19.51
CA LEU A 124 8.31 -8.09 19.34
C LEU A 124 8.64 -6.99 20.36
N VAL A 125 7.78 -5.96 20.45
CA VAL A 125 7.97 -4.84 21.41
C VAL A 125 8.08 -5.36 22.84
N SER A 126 7.22 -6.30 23.25
CA SER A 126 7.27 -6.89 24.59
C SER A 126 8.52 -7.72 24.89
N LEU A 127 9.15 -8.31 23.86
CA LEU A 127 10.40 -9.07 24.00
C LEU A 127 11.62 -8.17 24.17
N ILE A 128 11.65 -7.03 23.50
CA ILE A 128 12.79 -6.11 23.51
C ILE A 128 12.67 -4.99 24.56
N SER A 129 11.52 -4.88 25.22
CA SER A 129 11.28 -3.84 26.22
C SER A 129 11.63 -4.28 27.65
N HIS A 130 11.95 -3.31 28.50
CA HIS A 130 12.20 -3.50 29.94
C HIS A 130 11.55 -2.38 30.78
N ASN A 131 10.26 -2.11 30.53
CA ASN A 131 9.49 -1.02 31.14
C ASN A 131 9.90 0.40 30.63
N ASN A 132 10.38 0.47 29.43
CA ASN A 132 10.86 1.68 28.74
C ASN A 132 10.06 2.03 27.49
N VAL A 133 8.77 1.64 27.42
CA VAL A 133 7.93 1.86 26.23
C VAL A 133 7.00 3.04 26.44
N TYR A 134 7.05 3.98 25.53
CA TYR A 134 6.12 5.10 25.39
C TYR A 134 5.21 4.86 24.18
N MET A 135 3.92 4.78 24.40
CA MET A 135 2.93 4.45 23.37
C MET A 135 1.95 5.60 23.20
N VAL A 136 1.77 6.05 21.97
CA VAL A 136 0.77 7.07 21.61
C VAL A 136 -0.27 6.46 20.68
N GLY A 137 -1.54 6.73 20.94
CA GLY A 137 -2.60 6.22 20.10
C GLY A 137 -3.99 6.72 20.49
N ASP A 138 -4.93 6.42 19.62
CA ASP A 138 -6.35 6.71 19.83
C ASP A 138 -7.20 5.55 19.32
N ILE A 139 -7.80 4.79 20.23
CA ILE A 139 -8.62 3.61 19.91
C ILE A 139 -9.73 3.93 18.90
N LYS A 140 -10.27 5.15 18.92
CA LYS A 140 -11.31 5.62 18.01
C LYS A 140 -10.82 5.74 16.55
N GLN A 141 -9.49 5.69 16.32
CA GLN A 141 -8.85 5.76 15.01
C GLN A 141 -8.30 4.41 14.54
N SER A 142 -8.59 3.30 15.21
CA SER A 142 -8.21 1.97 14.77
C SER A 142 -9.10 1.49 13.62
N ILE A 143 -8.57 1.55 12.39
CA ILE A 143 -9.29 1.25 11.14
C ILE A 143 -8.52 0.29 10.21
N TYR A 144 -7.48 -0.39 10.72
CA TYR A 144 -6.64 -1.28 9.93
C TYR A 144 -6.76 -2.76 10.31
N ARG A 145 -7.96 -3.19 10.76
CA ARG A 145 -8.24 -4.60 11.06
C ARG A 145 -7.93 -5.53 9.88
N PHE A 146 -8.21 -5.09 8.66
CA PHE A 146 -7.87 -5.83 7.43
C PHE A 146 -6.36 -6.02 7.20
N ARG A 147 -5.50 -5.30 7.97
CA ARG A 147 -4.05 -5.48 8.03
C ARG A 147 -3.61 -6.19 9.31
N ASN A 148 -4.50 -6.92 9.97
CA ASN A 148 -4.29 -7.60 11.23
C ASN A 148 -3.99 -6.68 12.43
N ALA A 149 -4.37 -5.40 12.38
CA ALA A 149 -4.36 -4.55 13.56
C ALA A 149 -5.36 -5.07 14.60
N ASN A 150 -4.94 -5.12 15.86
CA ASN A 150 -5.76 -5.62 16.96
C ASN A 150 -6.03 -4.50 17.98
N PRO A 151 -7.17 -3.80 17.90
CA PRO A 151 -7.49 -2.69 18.80
C PRO A 151 -7.61 -3.12 20.28
N LEU A 152 -7.82 -4.42 20.54
CA LEU A 152 -7.90 -4.93 21.91
C LEU A 152 -6.57 -4.84 22.65
N ILE A 153 -5.44 -4.86 21.94
CA ILE A 153 -4.11 -4.65 22.54
C ILE A 153 -4.09 -3.28 23.23
N PHE A 154 -4.47 -2.24 22.49
CA PHE A 154 -4.53 -0.88 23.02
C PHE A 154 -5.56 -0.76 24.16
N LYS A 155 -6.78 -1.28 23.98
CA LYS A 155 -7.84 -1.24 24.99
C LYS A 155 -7.41 -1.91 26.30
N ASN A 156 -6.82 -3.09 26.22
CA ASN A 156 -6.37 -3.83 27.40
C ASN A 156 -5.30 -3.06 28.18
N LYS A 157 -4.35 -2.41 27.50
CA LYS A 157 -3.35 -1.56 28.13
C LYS A 157 -3.98 -0.29 28.72
N TYR A 158 -4.88 0.36 27.98
CA TYR A 158 -5.62 1.52 28.47
C TYR A 158 -6.36 1.22 29.77
N ASP A 159 -7.07 0.09 29.82
CA ASP A 159 -7.84 -0.33 31.02
C ASP A 159 -6.92 -0.69 32.20
N LYS A 160 -5.79 -1.36 31.94
CA LYS A 160 -4.78 -1.68 32.96
C LYS A 160 -4.10 -0.43 33.52
N TYR A 161 -3.61 0.44 32.63
CA TYR A 161 -2.88 1.64 33.04
C TYR A 161 -3.79 2.70 33.67
N SER A 162 -5.09 2.66 33.40
CA SER A 162 -6.08 3.45 34.14
C SER A 162 -6.17 3.06 35.61
N LYS A 163 -5.71 1.85 35.97
CA LYS A 163 -5.64 1.33 37.35
C LYS A 163 -4.19 1.32 37.89
N GLU A 164 -3.26 2.00 37.18
CA GLU A 164 -1.82 2.00 37.47
C GLU A 164 -1.19 0.60 37.52
N ASP A 165 -1.82 -0.37 36.83
CA ASP A 165 -1.30 -1.74 36.71
C ASP A 165 -0.32 -1.86 35.54
N GLY A 166 0.98 -1.85 35.86
CA GLY A 166 2.07 -2.05 34.89
C GLY A 166 2.41 -0.85 34.01
N GLY A 167 1.84 0.33 34.25
CA GLY A 167 2.13 1.54 33.50
C GLY A 167 1.26 2.72 33.92
N ILE A 168 1.52 3.89 33.32
CA ILE A 168 0.82 5.14 33.58
C ILE A 168 0.05 5.56 32.35
N LYS A 169 -1.22 5.91 32.52
CA LYS A 169 -2.07 6.48 31.47
C LYS A 169 -2.03 8.00 31.50
N ILE A 170 -1.85 8.61 30.33
CA ILE A 170 -1.93 10.07 30.15
C ILE A 170 -2.95 10.37 29.07
N ASP A 171 -4.03 11.08 29.42
CA ASP A 171 -5.09 11.46 28.50
C ASP A 171 -4.81 12.84 27.89
N LEU A 172 -4.68 12.93 26.56
CA LEU A 172 -4.53 14.16 25.80
C LEU A 172 -5.89 14.57 25.22
N LEU A 173 -6.71 15.28 26.01
CA LEU A 173 -8.09 15.62 25.65
C LEU A 173 -8.21 16.85 24.73
N LYS A 174 -7.23 17.78 24.80
CA LYS A 174 -7.28 19.03 24.04
C LYS A 174 -6.99 18.80 22.57
N ASN A 175 -7.93 19.23 21.72
CA ASN A 175 -7.80 19.24 20.28
C ASN A 175 -7.43 20.65 19.80
N PHE A 176 -6.27 20.77 19.14
CA PHE A 176 -5.75 22.03 18.59
C PHE A 176 -5.95 22.14 17.06
N ARG A 177 -6.59 21.15 16.45
CA ARG A 177 -6.77 21.05 15.01
C ARG A 177 -8.01 21.80 14.53
N SER A 178 -9.15 21.47 15.13
CA SER A 178 -10.45 21.85 14.60
C SER A 178 -11.10 22.97 15.37
N ARG A 179 -12.04 23.66 14.72
CA ARG A 179 -12.87 24.70 15.31
C ARG A 179 -13.80 24.12 16.40
N ASP A 180 -14.18 24.92 17.38
CA ASP A 180 -15.01 24.53 18.50
C ASP A 180 -16.34 23.86 18.08
N LYS A 181 -17.06 24.45 17.13
CA LYS A 181 -18.34 23.93 16.63
C LYS A 181 -18.19 22.59 15.88
N VAL A 182 -17.08 22.37 15.21
CA VAL A 182 -16.74 21.06 14.60
C VAL A 182 -16.63 20.02 15.70
N LEU A 183 -15.89 20.31 16.78
CA LEU A 183 -15.70 19.39 17.90
C LEU A 183 -17.01 19.14 18.66
N GLU A 184 -17.82 20.17 18.90
CA GLU A 184 -19.14 20.02 19.52
C GLU A 184 -20.04 19.06 18.72
N ASN A 185 -20.06 19.20 17.40
CA ASN A 185 -20.85 18.33 16.52
C ASN A 185 -20.32 16.90 16.50
N ILE A 186 -19.00 16.70 16.45
CA ILE A 186 -18.38 15.37 16.56
C ILE A 186 -18.73 14.74 17.91
N ASN A 187 -18.60 15.48 19.01
CA ASN A 187 -18.96 14.97 20.32
C ASN A 187 -20.44 14.57 20.42
N LYS A 188 -21.37 15.37 19.85
CA LYS A 188 -22.79 15.01 19.82
C LYS A 188 -23.04 13.70 19.04
N ILE A 189 -22.40 13.56 17.88
CA ILE A 189 -22.53 12.38 17.02
C ILE A 189 -22.03 11.13 17.75
N PHE A 190 -20.82 11.18 18.29
CA PHE A 190 -20.18 9.98 18.87
C PHE A 190 -20.62 9.66 20.30
N ASN A 191 -21.19 10.61 21.03
CA ASN A 191 -21.93 10.32 22.27
C ASN A 191 -23.12 9.38 22.05
N LEU A 192 -23.71 9.38 20.85
CA LEU A 192 -24.81 8.50 20.48
C LEU A 192 -24.34 7.16 19.89
N LEU A 193 -23.24 7.21 19.10
CA LEU A 193 -22.78 6.07 18.29
C LEU A 193 -21.81 5.16 19.03
N MET A 194 -20.94 5.71 19.90
CA MET A 194 -19.77 4.99 20.42
C MET A 194 -19.87 4.75 21.91
N ASP A 195 -19.76 3.48 22.29
CA ASP A 195 -19.68 3.00 23.66
C ASP A 195 -18.73 1.78 23.73
N ASP A 196 -18.63 1.11 24.87
CA ASP A 196 -17.77 -0.06 25.05
C ASP A 196 -18.15 -1.25 24.16
N ASP A 197 -19.45 -1.41 23.86
CA ASP A 197 -19.95 -2.46 22.97
C ASP A 197 -19.76 -2.11 21.49
N PHE A 198 -19.88 -0.84 21.15
CA PHE A 198 -19.78 -0.33 19.77
C PHE A 198 -18.72 0.77 19.67
N GLY A 199 -17.73 0.54 18.83
CA GLY A 199 -16.60 1.45 18.66
C GLY A 199 -15.43 1.20 19.62
N GLY A 200 -15.68 0.50 20.74
CA GLY A 200 -14.64 0.04 21.66
C GLY A 200 -14.15 1.09 22.67
N ALA A 201 -14.86 2.21 22.81
CA ALA A 201 -14.53 3.28 23.76
C ALA A 201 -15.79 3.94 24.31
N ASN A 202 -15.86 4.15 25.62
CA ASN A 202 -16.95 4.92 26.25
C ASN A 202 -16.74 6.42 25.96
N TYR A 203 -17.23 6.84 24.77
CA TYR A 203 -16.97 8.19 24.25
C TYR A 203 -17.48 9.28 25.18
N LYS A 204 -18.69 9.09 25.73
CA LYS A 204 -19.37 10.08 26.57
C LYS A 204 -18.62 10.34 27.88
N GLU A 205 -18.02 9.33 28.48
CA GLU A 205 -17.40 9.45 29.81
C GLU A 205 -15.96 9.93 29.75
N SER A 206 -15.15 9.44 28.79
CA SER A 206 -13.70 9.63 28.86
C SER A 206 -13.03 10.02 27.55
N HIS A 207 -13.76 10.08 26.42
CA HIS A 207 -13.14 10.28 25.13
C HIS A 207 -13.62 11.51 24.35
N GLN A 208 -14.40 12.41 24.99
CA GLN A 208 -14.83 13.66 24.35
C GLN A 208 -13.65 14.57 24.09
N MET A 209 -13.66 15.19 22.92
CA MET A 209 -12.63 16.16 22.54
C MET A 209 -12.93 17.52 23.17
N VAL A 210 -11.90 18.13 23.74
CA VAL A 210 -11.93 19.46 24.34
C VAL A 210 -11.26 20.46 23.39
N PHE A 211 -11.91 21.57 23.12
CA PHE A 211 -11.36 22.63 22.28
C PHE A 211 -10.11 23.26 22.93
N GLY A 212 -9.02 23.42 22.14
CA GLY A 212 -7.75 23.95 22.63
C GLY A 212 -7.09 25.01 21.74
N ASN A 213 -7.62 25.28 20.52
CA ASN A 213 -7.01 26.17 19.55
C ASN A 213 -7.50 27.62 19.71
N THR A 214 -6.76 28.46 20.42
CA THR A 214 -7.09 29.85 20.69
C THR A 214 -7.17 30.73 19.42
N VAL A 215 -6.46 30.36 18.33
CA VAL A 215 -6.51 31.10 17.08
C VAL A 215 -7.92 31.12 16.47
N TYR A 216 -8.66 30.02 16.61
CA TYR A 216 -10.06 29.99 16.19
C TYR A 216 -10.98 30.84 17.07
N SER A 217 -10.66 30.99 18.36
CA SER A 217 -11.42 31.88 19.24
C SER A 217 -11.26 33.35 18.87
N GLU A 218 -10.05 33.74 18.45
CA GLU A 218 -9.74 35.11 17.98
C GLU A 218 -10.36 35.41 16.62
N ASN A 219 -10.53 34.40 15.76
CA ASN A 219 -11.10 34.47 14.43
C ASN A 219 -12.48 33.77 14.36
N SER A 220 -13.36 34.08 15.31
CA SER A 220 -14.66 33.41 15.40
C SER A 220 -15.56 33.71 14.18
N VAL A 221 -16.18 32.68 13.64
CA VAL A 221 -17.19 32.76 12.58
C VAL A 221 -18.47 32.13 13.13
N ASN A 222 -19.58 32.84 13.02
CA ASN A 222 -20.88 32.34 13.51
C ASN A 222 -21.48 31.36 12.51
N THR A 223 -21.03 30.12 12.52
CA THR A 223 -21.55 29.02 11.69
C THR A 223 -21.76 27.77 12.54
N ASP A 224 -22.71 26.92 12.16
CA ASP A 224 -22.95 25.64 12.83
C ASP A 224 -21.88 24.60 12.51
N ASP A 225 -21.01 24.84 11.54
CA ASP A 225 -19.90 24.02 11.05
C ASP A 225 -20.25 22.56 10.66
N LEU A 226 -21.55 22.26 10.58
CA LEU A 226 -22.11 21.00 10.07
C LEU A 226 -23.28 21.30 9.13
N ASP A 227 -23.25 20.75 7.94
CA ASP A 227 -24.39 20.73 7.02
C ASP A 227 -24.68 19.29 6.59
N VAL A 228 -25.95 18.96 6.42
CA VAL A 228 -26.40 17.70 5.83
C VAL A 228 -27.23 18.04 4.60
N LEU A 229 -26.66 17.83 3.42
CA LEU A 229 -27.32 18.06 2.14
C LEU A 229 -28.12 16.81 1.76
N VAL A 230 -29.44 16.94 1.75
CA VAL A 230 -30.36 15.83 1.46
C VAL A 230 -30.94 16.03 0.07
N TYR A 231 -30.83 15.03 -0.79
CA TYR A 231 -31.32 15.09 -2.15
C TYR A 231 -32.37 14.02 -2.46
N ASN A 232 -33.34 14.37 -3.32
CA ASN A 232 -34.31 13.42 -3.87
C ASN A 232 -33.81 12.89 -5.21
N LYS A 233 -33.87 11.58 -5.39
CA LYS A 233 -33.54 10.94 -6.65
C LYS A 233 -34.79 10.87 -7.54
N ASP A 234 -35.07 11.95 -8.22
CA ASP A 234 -36.26 12.09 -9.06
C ASP A 234 -36.12 11.39 -10.41
N ASP A 235 -34.89 11.20 -10.91
CA ASP A 235 -34.62 10.54 -12.19
C ASP A 235 -33.81 9.26 -12.01
N LYS A 236 -34.37 8.15 -12.47
CA LYS A 236 -33.69 6.84 -12.42
C LYS A 236 -32.52 6.70 -13.41
N LYS A 237 -32.33 7.67 -14.31
CA LYS A 237 -31.24 7.66 -15.29
C LYS A 237 -29.86 7.92 -14.67
N TYR A 238 -29.83 8.62 -13.54
CA TYR A 238 -28.59 8.98 -12.87
C TYR A 238 -28.34 8.10 -11.63
N SER A 239 -27.09 7.76 -11.39
CA SER A 239 -26.65 7.07 -10.19
C SER A 239 -26.57 8.03 -8.99
N GLU A 240 -26.56 7.51 -7.77
CA GLU A 240 -26.33 8.28 -6.55
C GLU A 240 -25.03 9.08 -6.63
N ALA A 241 -23.95 8.46 -7.13
CA ALA A 241 -22.65 9.10 -7.27
C ALA A 241 -22.66 10.32 -8.22
N GLU A 242 -23.50 10.28 -9.28
CA GLU A 242 -23.68 11.43 -10.16
C GLU A 242 -24.42 12.56 -9.44
N TYR A 243 -25.52 12.26 -8.72
CA TYR A 243 -26.24 13.25 -7.91
C TYR A 243 -25.30 13.91 -6.90
N GLU A 244 -24.57 13.12 -6.11
CA GLU A 244 -23.64 13.60 -5.10
C GLU A 244 -22.54 14.49 -5.71
N ALA A 245 -21.92 14.04 -6.79
CA ALA A 245 -20.86 14.79 -7.46
C ALA A 245 -21.33 16.16 -7.96
N PHE A 246 -22.53 16.23 -8.58
CA PHE A 246 -23.10 17.51 -9.02
C PHE A 246 -23.46 18.43 -7.85
N ILE A 247 -24.03 17.90 -6.78
CA ILE A 247 -24.39 18.67 -5.58
C ILE A 247 -23.14 19.25 -4.93
N ILE A 248 -22.11 18.42 -4.73
CA ILE A 248 -20.84 18.84 -4.13
C ILE A 248 -20.16 19.89 -5.00
N ALA A 249 -20.09 19.67 -6.31
CA ALA A 249 -19.49 20.62 -7.23
C ALA A 249 -20.24 21.97 -7.24
N GLY A 250 -21.56 21.94 -7.18
CA GLY A 250 -22.41 23.15 -7.09
C GLY A 250 -22.14 23.92 -5.78
N ASP A 251 -22.12 23.23 -4.66
CA ASP A 251 -21.87 23.84 -3.34
C ASP A 251 -20.44 24.41 -3.22
N ILE A 252 -19.44 23.74 -3.81
CA ILE A 252 -18.07 24.27 -3.90
C ILE A 252 -18.04 25.57 -4.72
N LYS A 253 -18.68 25.59 -5.90
CA LYS A 253 -18.76 26.81 -6.73
C LYS A 253 -19.44 27.98 -6.00
N GLU A 254 -20.50 27.69 -5.26
CA GLU A 254 -21.18 28.69 -4.45
C GLU A 254 -20.29 29.27 -3.36
N LYS A 255 -19.56 28.42 -2.63
CA LYS A 255 -18.62 28.84 -1.60
C LYS A 255 -17.46 29.67 -2.14
N LEU A 256 -16.91 29.27 -3.29
CA LEU A 256 -15.86 30.05 -3.97
C LEU A 256 -16.40 31.41 -4.42
N LYS A 257 -17.59 31.45 -5.03
CA LYS A 257 -18.23 32.69 -5.50
C LYS A 257 -18.61 33.63 -4.37
N SER A 258 -19.12 33.10 -3.25
CA SER A 258 -19.49 33.91 -2.07
C SER A 258 -18.28 34.34 -1.24
N GLY A 259 -17.08 33.88 -1.56
CA GLY A 259 -15.87 34.14 -0.77
C GLY A 259 -15.93 33.59 0.63
N TYR A 260 -16.44 32.33 0.78
CA TYR A 260 -16.49 31.64 2.05
C TYR A 260 -15.12 31.66 2.73
N LYS A 261 -15.08 32.07 4.01
CA LYS A 261 -13.82 32.32 4.70
C LYS A 261 -13.33 31.09 5.47
N VAL A 262 -12.04 30.79 5.32
CA VAL A 262 -11.29 29.77 6.06
C VAL A 262 -10.08 30.41 6.73
N LEU A 263 -9.59 29.79 7.79
CA LEU A 263 -8.40 30.23 8.51
C LEU A 263 -7.14 29.84 7.70
N ASP A 264 -6.32 30.83 7.40
CA ASP A 264 -5.02 30.56 6.79
C ASP A 264 -4.02 30.04 7.83
N LYS A 265 -3.31 28.98 7.50
CA LYS A 265 -2.40 28.29 8.42
C LYS A 265 -1.16 29.13 8.77
N GLU A 266 -0.66 29.91 7.81
CA GLU A 266 0.57 30.68 7.96
C GLU A 266 0.30 32.05 8.61
N THR A 267 -0.66 32.79 8.06
CA THR A 267 -0.97 34.15 8.53
C THR A 267 -1.87 34.17 9.76
N LYS A 268 -2.52 33.04 10.10
CA LYS A 268 -3.51 32.93 11.19
C LYS A 268 -4.68 33.92 11.07
N THR A 269 -5.03 34.33 9.84
CA THR A 269 -6.13 35.24 9.54
C THR A 269 -7.15 34.58 8.61
N LEU A 270 -8.38 35.11 8.60
CA LEU A 270 -9.42 34.62 7.71
C LEU A 270 -9.18 35.08 6.26
N ARG A 271 -9.18 34.14 5.32
CA ARG A 271 -9.11 34.39 3.87
C ARG A 271 -10.25 33.70 3.11
N PRO A 272 -10.59 34.16 1.89
CA PRO A 272 -11.47 33.39 1.02
C PRO A 272 -10.93 31.98 0.75
N CYS A 273 -11.83 31.00 0.65
CA CYS A 273 -11.45 29.62 0.34
C CYS A 273 -10.91 29.48 -1.09
N LYS A 274 -10.02 28.49 -1.28
CA LYS A 274 -9.42 28.08 -2.55
C LYS A 274 -9.72 26.61 -2.80
N TYR A 275 -9.44 26.12 -3.99
CA TYR A 275 -9.65 24.70 -4.33
C TYR A 275 -8.95 23.72 -3.36
N ASP A 276 -7.74 24.05 -2.91
CA ASP A 276 -6.98 23.22 -1.96
C ASP A 276 -7.63 23.06 -0.58
N ASP A 277 -8.58 23.92 -0.23
CA ASP A 277 -9.25 23.89 1.07
C ASP A 277 -10.36 22.81 1.13
N PHE A 278 -10.74 22.25 -0.02
CA PHE A 278 -11.81 21.27 -0.14
C PHE A 278 -11.27 19.84 -0.26
N CYS A 279 -11.87 18.94 0.50
CA CYS A 279 -11.63 17.51 0.39
C CYS A 279 -12.96 16.75 0.33
N ILE A 280 -13.04 15.79 -0.58
CA ILE A 280 -14.18 14.88 -0.73
C ILE A 280 -13.72 13.51 -0.26
N LEU A 281 -14.41 12.97 0.75
CA LEU A 281 -14.13 11.68 1.35
C LEU A 281 -15.24 10.69 1.00
N ILE A 282 -14.86 9.57 0.38
CA ILE A 282 -15.78 8.51 -0.03
C ILE A 282 -15.25 7.18 0.51
N ASP A 283 -16.14 6.25 0.84
CA ASP A 283 -15.75 4.93 1.35
C ASP A 283 -14.99 4.09 0.28
N ARG A 284 -15.46 4.10 -0.97
CA ARG A 284 -14.97 3.22 -2.04
C ARG A 284 -14.57 3.94 -3.30
N LYS A 285 -13.49 3.49 -3.92
CA LYS A 285 -12.93 4.08 -5.15
C LYS A 285 -13.79 3.93 -6.42
N ASN A 286 -14.83 3.07 -6.40
CA ASN A 286 -15.62 2.76 -7.61
C ASN A 286 -16.32 3.97 -8.24
N SER A 287 -16.56 5.03 -7.46
CA SER A 287 -17.21 6.26 -7.92
C SER A 287 -16.22 7.32 -8.39
N PHE A 288 -14.92 7.16 -8.23
CA PHE A 288 -13.90 8.18 -8.51
C PHE A 288 -13.95 8.68 -9.96
N GLU A 289 -14.10 7.78 -10.94
CA GLU A 289 -14.19 8.16 -12.35
C GLU A 289 -15.45 8.96 -12.68
N ILE A 290 -16.55 8.73 -11.96
CA ILE A 290 -17.79 9.52 -12.11
C ILE A 290 -17.54 10.96 -11.61
N TYR A 291 -16.93 11.08 -10.44
CA TYR A 291 -16.56 12.40 -9.90
C TYR A 291 -15.60 13.13 -10.83
N LYS A 292 -14.58 12.44 -11.37
CA LYS A 292 -13.64 13.02 -12.32
C LYS A 292 -14.35 13.62 -13.52
N LYS A 293 -15.19 12.85 -14.21
CA LYS A 293 -15.93 13.30 -15.38
C LYS A 293 -16.85 14.49 -15.10
N ILE A 294 -17.53 14.50 -13.95
CA ILE A 294 -18.45 15.58 -13.59
C ILE A 294 -17.68 16.85 -13.22
N PHE A 295 -16.57 16.74 -12.49
CA PHE A 295 -15.76 17.89 -12.12
C PHE A 295 -15.05 18.48 -13.36
N GLU A 296 -14.56 17.65 -14.28
CA GLU A 296 -14.04 18.08 -15.57
C GLU A 296 -15.13 18.77 -16.40
N TYR A 297 -16.34 18.19 -16.46
CA TYR A 297 -17.48 18.81 -17.15
C TYR A 297 -17.86 20.18 -16.57
N LEU A 298 -17.70 20.35 -15.26
CA LEU A 298 -18.01 21.60 -14.55
C LEU A 298 -16.81 22.54 -14.40
N ASP A 299 -15.69 22.25 -15.04
CA ASP A 299 -14.47 23.06 -15.02
C ASP A 299 -13.90 23.27 -13.59
N LEU A 300 -13.93 22.20 -12.79
CA LEU A 300 -13.38 22.19 -11.45
C LEU A 300 -12.15 21.29 -11.37
N PRO A 301 -11.00 21.80 -10.92
CA PRO A 301 -9.80 21.01 -10.82
C PRO A 301 -9.92 19.96 -9.69
N LEU A 302 -9.85 18.67 -10.03
CA LEU A 302 -9.97 17.56 -9.10
C LEU A 302 -8.71 16.70 -9.10
N LEU A 303 -8.09 16.55 -7.94
CA LEU A 303 -6.98 15.65 -7.70
C LEU A 303 -7.46 14.41 -6.95
N ILE A 304 -7.34 13.25 -7.56
CA ILE A 304 -7.78 11.98 -7.00
C ILE A 304 -6.59 11.24 -6.39
N TYR A 305 -6.70 10.92 -5.10
CA TYR A 305 -5.70 10.13 -4.37
C TYR A 305 -6.08 8.65 -4.40
N TYR A 306 -5.57 7.92 -5.36
CA TYR A 306 -5.75 6.46 -5.41
C TYR A 306 -4.49 5.77 -5.94
N ASP A 307 -4.38 4.48 -5.65
CA ASP A 307 -3.31 3.65 -6.19
C ASP A 307 -3.84 2.98 -7.46
N GLU A 308 -3.16 3.21 -8.57
CA GLU A 308 -3.47 2.54 -9.84
C GLU A 308 -2.78 1.18 -9.89
N LYS A 309 -3.49 0.18 -10.44
CA LYS A 309 -2.87 -1.09 -10.81
C LYS A 309 -2.11 -0.92 -12.11
N ILE A 310 -0.87 -1.36 -12.13
CA ILE A 310 -0.02 -1.27 -13.33
C ILE A 310 -0.39 -2.35 -14.34
N THR A 311 -0.81 -3.53 -13.88
CA THR A 311 -0.91 -4.75 -14.67
C THR A 311 -1.89 -4.70 -15.84
N ASN A 312 -2.89 -3.80 -15.80
CA ASN A 312 -3.95 -3.71 -16.82
C ASN A 312 -3.87 -2.47 -17.72
N GLU A 313 -2.83 -1.66 -17.55
CA GLU A 313 -2.70 -0.42 -18.31
C GLU A 313 -2.12 -0.65 -19.72
N LYS A 314 -2.70 0.01 -20.72
CA LYS A 314 -2.38 -0.21 -22.14
C LYS A 314 -0.91 0.05 -22.46
N ASP A 315 -0.34 1.09 -21.91
CA ASP A 315 1.07 1.47 -22.07
C ASP A 315 2.00 0.39 -21.50
N ILE A 316 1.71 -0.11 -20.32
CA ILE A 316 2.50 -1.18 -19.68
C ILE A 316 2.40 -2.50 -20.46
N LEU A 317 1.20 -2.84 -20.94
CA LEU A 317 1.01 -4.04 -21.77
C LEU A 317 1.78 -3.97 -23.08
N VAL A 318 1.81 -2.80 -23.72
CA VAL A 318 2.59 -2.59 -24.94
C VAL A 318 4.09 -2.65 -24.66
N LEU A 319 4.56 -2.03 -23.58
CA LEU A 319 5.96 -2.08 -23.17
C LEU A 319 6.41 -3.51 -22.85
N LYS A 320 5.59 -4.25 -22.11
CA LYS A 320 5.80 -5.67 -21.81
C LYS A 320 5.86 -6.51 -23.10
N ASN A 321 4.95 -6.32 -24.04
CA ASN A 321 4.95 -7.05 -25.30
C ASN A 321 6.17 -6.71 -26.16
N LEU A 322 6.69 -5.48 -26.10
CA LEU A 322 7.97 -5.10 -26.73
C LEU A 322 9.16 -5.86 -26.12
N ILE A 323 9.21 -5.95 -24.79
CA ILE A 323 10.25 -6.73 -24.10
C ILE A 323 10.16 -8.21 -24.51
N ASP A 324 8.96 -8.79 -24.50
CA ASP A 324 8.75 -10.17 -24.94
C ASP A 324 9.20 -10.39 -26.40
N LEU A 325 8.83 -9.47 -27.32
CA LEU A 325 9.22 -9.55 -28.74
C LEU A 325 10.73 -9.50 -28.90
N ILE A 326 11.43 -8.61 -28.20
CA ILE A 326 12.88 -8.51 -28.22
C ILE A 326 13.53 -9.79 -27.70
N VAL A 327 13.01 -10.36 -26.59
CA VAL A 327 13.50 -11.63 -26.03
C VAL A 327 13.22 -12.79 -26.98
N CYS A 328 12.07 -12.83 -27.65
CA CYS A 328 11.78 -13.84 -28.68
C CYS A 328 12.77 -13.76 -29.85
N ILE A 329 13.10 -12.56 -30.33
CA ILE A 329 14.08 -12.34 -31.43
C ILE A 329 15.48 -12.75 -30.98
N TYR A 330 15.88 -12.39 -29.77
CA TYR A 330 17.16 -12.80 -29.19
C TYR A 330 17.30 -14.31 -29.12
N ASN A 331 16.27 -15.03 -28.66
CA ASN A 331 16.23 -16.49 -28.58
C ASN A 331 15.96 -17.17 -29.90
N LYS A 332 15.70 -16.42 -30.98
CA LYS A 332 15.27 -16.92 -32.29
C LYS A 332 14.02 -17.79 -32.24
N ASP A 333 13.12 -17.50 -31.33
CA ASP A 333 11.85 -18.19 -31.15
C ASP A 333 10.71 -17.45 -31.85
N TYR A 334 10.47 -17.76 -33.10
CA TYR A 334 9.47 -17.11 -33.98
C TYR A 334 8.12 -17.84 -33.97
N LYS A 335 7.74 -18.46 -32.83
CA LYS A 335 6.49 -19.21 -32.69
C LYS A 335 5.28 -18.31 -32.41
N GLN A 336 4.27 -18.89 -31.78
CA GLN A 336 2.98 -18.23 -31.57
C GLN A 336 3.09 -16.97 -30.69
N LYS A 337 3.96 -16.97 -29.66
CA LYS A 337 4.16 -15.81 -28.78
C LYS A 337 4.74 -14.63 -29.58
N PHE A 338 5.79 -14.87 -30.38
CA PHE A 338 6.36 -13.85 -31.24
C PHE A 338 5.29 -13.20 -32.14
N LYS A 339 4.44 -14.02 -32.80
CA LYS A 339 3.37 -13.52 -33.65
C LYS A 339 2.37 -12.66 -32.87
N TYR A 340 1.96 -13.13 -31.69
CA TYR A 340 1.04 -12.41 -30.85
C TYR A 340 1.58 -11.03 -30.43
N ASP A 341 2.83 -10.98 -29.96
CA ASP A 341 3.46 -9.74 -29.51
C ASP A 341 3.66 -8.78 -30.69
N PHE A 342 4.11 -9.30 -31.84
CA PHE A 342 4.23 -8.50 -33.03
C PHE A 342 2.91 -7.88 -33.49
N TYR A 343 1.82 -8.65 -33.51
CA TYR A 343 0.48 -8.15 -33.82
C TYR A 343 0.01 -7.10 -32.81
N SER A 344 0.20 -7.38 -31.54
CA SER A 344 -0.23 -6.50 -30.45
C SER A 344 0.43 -5.13 -30.57
N ILE A 345 1.74 -5.09 -30.84
CA ILE A 345 2.51 -3.85 -30.96
C ILE A 345 2.16 -3.12 -32.26
N SER A 346 2.07 -3.81 -33.41
CA SER A 346 1.70 -3.20 -34.68
C SER A 346 0.34 -2.50 -34.62
N ARG A 347 -0.61 -3.03 -33.86
CA ARG A 347 -1.94 -2.42 -33.67
C ARG A 347 -2.01 -1.41 -32.54
N SER A 348 -0.97 -1.32 -31.71
CA SER A 348 -0.94 -0.40 -30.59
C SER A 348 -0.80 1.07 -31.02
N PHE A 349 -0.87 1.97 -30.04
CA PHE A 349 -0.63 3.40 -30.28
C PHE A 349 0.75 3.72 -30.86
N LEU A 350 1.71 2.78 -30.78
CA LEU A 350 3.06 2.99 -31.32
C LEU A 350 3.11 2.98 -32.86
N TYR A 351 2.29 2.15 -33.51
CA TYR A 351 2.29 1.99 -34.96
C TYR A 351 0.93 2.24 -35.58
N ASN A 352 -0.17 1.88 -34.91
CA ASN A 352 -1.54 2.01 -35.40
C ASN A 352 -1.76 1.48 -36.82
N GLU A 353 -1.09 0.34 -37.17
CA GLU A 353 -1.15 -0.24 -38.49
C GLU A 353 -2.50 -0.91 -38.77
N LYS A 354 -2.93 -0.89 -40.04
CA LYS A 354 -4.13 -1.59 -40.49
C LYS A 354 -3.88 -3.09 -40.59
N ASP A 355 -4.94 -3.88 -40.37
CA ASP A 355 -4.89 -5.33 -40.38
C ASP A 355 -4.29 -5.91 -41.67
N GLU A 356 -4.53 -5.29 -42.83
CA GLU A 356 -4.01 -5.70 -44.13
C GLU A 356 -2.49 -5.65 -44.18
N VAL A 357 -1.85 -4.68 -43.55
CA VAL A 357 -0.40 -4.48 -43.58
C VAL A 357 0.31 -5.60 -42.85
N PHE A 358 -0.06 -5.83 -41.58
CA PHE A 358 0.67 -6.85 -40.83
C PHE A 358 0.28 -8.28 -41.17
N ILE A 359 -0.98 -8.55 -41.63
CA ILE A 359 -1.34 -9.87 -42.17
C ILE A 359 -0.44 -10.19 -43.40
N ASN A 360 -0.18 -9.20 -44.25
CA ASN A 360 0.68 -9.36 -45.41
C ASN A 360 2.12 -9.73 -45.00
N TYR A 361 2.64 -9.20 -43.89
CA TYR A 361 3.95 -9.61 -43.37
C TYR A 361 4.03 -11.10 -43.07
N PHE A 362 2.98 -11.69 -42.45
CA PHE A 362 2.98 -13.10 -42.09
C PHE A 362 2.60 -14.05 -43.23
N VAL A 363 1.72 -13.61 -44.16
CA VAL A 363 1.36 -14.39 -45.34
C VAL A 363 2.55 -14.55 -46.25
N ASN A 364 3.32 -13.50 -46.42
CA ASN A 364 4.49 -13.47 -47.30
C ASN A 364 5.81 -13.80 -46.58
N ASN A 365 5.79 -14.09 -45.30
CA ASN A 365 6.96 -14.32 -44.45
C ASN A 365 8.03 -13.20 -44.53
N ASN A 366 7.62 -11.95 -44.71
CA ASN A 366 8.53 -10.81 -44.88
C ASN A 366 8.47 -9.82 -43.68
N TYR A 367 8.05 -10.26 -42.52
CA TYR A 367 8.01 -9.45 -41.29
C TYR A 367 9.39 -8.89 -40.88
N TYR A 368 10.48 -9.50 -41.35
CA TYR A 368 11.84 -9.01 -41.18
C TYR A 368 12.08 -7.62 -41.81
N ASP A 369 11.28 -7.25 -42.81
CA ASP A 369 11.40 -5.97 -43.48
C ASP A 369 10.72 -4.82 -42.77
N SER A 370 9.85 -5.14 -41.77
CA SER A 370 9.13 -4.13 -40.98
C SER A 370 10.06 -3.28 -40.11
N ASP A 371 9.70 -2.03 -39.86
CA ASP A 371 10.43 -1.14 -38.99
C ASP A 371 10.45 -1.69 -37.55
N LEU A 372 9.31 -2.22 -37.08
CA LEU A 372 9.19 -2.86 -35.77
C LEU A 372 10.23 -3.97 -35.58
N PHE A 373 10.34 -4.90 -36.55
CA PHE A 373 11.31 -6.00 -36.44
C PHE A 373 12.75 -5.49 -36.44
N LYS A 374 13.09 -4.57 -37.29
CA LYS A 374 14.46 -4.01 -37.39
C LYS A 374 14.90 -3.31 -36.13
N LYS A 375 14.03 -2.50 -35.53
CA LYS A 375 14.30 -1.86 -34.24
C LYS A 375 14.47 -2.90 -33.12
N CYS A 376 13.56 -3.85 -32.99
CA CYS A 376 13.67 -4.92 -32.01
C CYS A 376 14.93 -5.78 -32.20
N GLU A 377 15.29 -6.10 -33.44
CA GLU A 377 16.53 -6.86 -33.76
C GLU A 377 17.79 -6.08 -33.40
N SER A 378 17.81 -4.77 -33.64
CA SER A 378 18.93 -3.91 -33.24
C SER A 378 19.13 -3.92 -31.71
N ILE A 379 18.05 -3.88 -30.94
CA ILE A 379 18.11 -3.97 -29.48
C ILE A 379 18.51 -5.37 -29.02
N ALA A 380 17.91 -6.42 -29.63
CA ALA A 380 18.21 -7.81 -29.28
C ALA A 380 19.71 -8.17 -29.47
N LYS A 381 20.39 -7.61 -30.47
CA LYS A 381 21.84 -7.79 -30.66
C LYS A 381 22.71 -7.22 -29.55
N LYS A 382 22.18 -6.30 -28.75
CA LYS A 382 22.88 -5.64 -27.62
C LYS A 382 22.43 -6.17 -26.24
N LEU A 383 21.51 -7.13 -26.21
CA LEU A 383 20.85 -7.56 -24.98
C LEU A 383 21.82 -8.10 -23.94
N ASP A 384 22.90 -8.78 -24.36
CA ASP A 384 23.93 -9.32 -23.47
C ASP A 384 24.72 -8.25 -22.68
N THR A 385 24.66 -7.01 -23.12
CA THR A 385 25.43 -5.91 -22.54
C THR A 385 24.55 -4.87 -21.84
N MET A 386 23.25 -5.15 -21.74
CA MET A 386 22.26 -4.22 -21.14
C MET A 386 21.75 -4.71 -19.81
N SER A 387 21.43 -3.79 -18.90
CA SER A 387 20.57 -4.06 -17.73
C SER A 387 19.10 -4.02 -18.15
N SER A 388 18.21 -4.59 -17.31
CA SER A 388 16.77 -4.51 -17.52
C SER A 388 16.27 -3.06 -17.59
N LYS A 389 16.82 -2.18 -16.74
CA LYS A 389 16.56 -0.73 -16.77
C LYS A 389 16.98 -0.12 -18.11
N LYS A 390 18.21 -0.42 -18.56
CA LYS A 390 18.72 0.14 -19.82
C LYS A 390 17.94 -0.35 -21.02
N LEU A 391 17.44 -1.58 -20.99
CA LEU A 391 16.54 -2.11 -22.03
C LEU A 391 15.27 -1.26 -22.12
N ILE A 392 14.61 -0.99 -20.97
CA ILE A 392 13.40 -0.18 -20.95
C ILE A 392 13.67 1.24 -21.45
N GLU A 393 14.73 1.90 -20.97
CA GLU A 393 15.14 3.22 -21.46
C GLU A 393 15.33 3.23 -22.98
N THR A 394 16.05 2.22 -23.50
CA THR A 394 16.29 2.11 -24.95
C THR A 394 14.97 1.90 -25.73
N ILE A 395 14.03 1.13 -25.20
CA ILE A 395 12.71 0.96 -25.82
C ILE A 395 11.96 2.30 -25.83
N LEU A 396 11.95 3.01 -24.70
CA LEU A 396 11.24 4.30 -24.60
C LEU A 396 11.78 5.31 -25.63
N ASP A 397 13.08 5.36 -25.82
CA ASP A 397 13.74 6.26 -26.75
C ASP A 397 13.55 5.84 -28.23
N GLU A 398 13.87 4.59 -28.57
CA GLU A 398 13.87 4.11 -29.98
C GLU A 398 12.46 4.07 -30.60
N PHE A 399 11.41 3.95 -29.76
CA PHE A 399 10.03 3.89 -30.22
C PHE A 399 9.27 5.21 -30.09
N ASP A 400 9.91 6.30 -29.66
CA ASP A 400 9.27 7.60 -29.34
C ASP A 400 8.06 7.40 -28.41
N PHE A 401 8.24 6.56 -27.39
CA PHE A 401 7.15 5.98 -26.61
C PHE A 401 6.27 7.04 -25.95
N TYR A 402 6.87 8.02 -25.28
CA TYR A 402 6.14 9.09 -24.60
C TYR A 402 5.40 9.99 -25.58
N GLU A 403 6.02 10.33 -26.69
CA GLU A 403 5.42 11.19 -27.73
C GLU A 403 4.16 10.53 -28.31
N LYS A 404 4.24 9.22 -28.61
CA LYS A 404 3.11 8.46 -29.12
C LYS A 404 2.06 8.14 -28.06
N ALA A 405 2.46 8.01 -26.79
CA ALA A 405 1.56 7.73 -25.69
C ALA A 405 0.60 8.90 -25.39
N ILE A 406 0.88 10.12 -25.84
CA ILE A 406 -0.04 11.26 -25.75
C ILE A 406 -1.41 10.91 -26.38
N LEU A 407 -1.40 10.04 -27.41
CA LEU A 407 -2.63 9.62 -28.10
C LEU A 407 -3.58 8.76 -27.24
N ILE A 408 -3.08 8.13 -26.17
CA ILE A 408 -3.88 7.23 -25.34
C ILE A 408 -4.40 7.85 -24.05
N GLY A 409 -4.02 9.08 -23.72
CA GLY A 409 -4.56 9.81 -22.58
C GLY A 409 -3.55 10.59 -21.77
N ASP A 410 -3.66 10.52 -20.45
CA ASP A 410 -2.91 11.30 -19.48
C ASP A 410 -1.43 10.92 -19.46
N ILE A 411 -0.60 11.72 -20.13
CA ILE A 411 0.84 11.46 -20.27
C ILE A 411 1.58 11.47 -18.94
N ASP A 412 1.16 12.28 -17.96
CA ASP A 412 1.79 12.31 -16.64
C ASP A 412 1.65 10.97 -15.92
N LYS A 413 0.54 10.28 -16.13
CA LYS A 413 0.34 8.94 -15.60
C LYS A 413 1.19 7.90 -16.31
N VAL A 414 1.30 8.00 -17.65
CA VAL A 414 2.17 7.12 -18.43
C VAL A 414 3.62 7.24 -17.96
N ILE A 415 4.13 8.47 -17.81
CA ILE A 415 5.48 8.73 -17.33
C ILE A 415 5.70 8.07 -15.96
N LYS A 416 4.80 8.27 -15.01
CA LYS A 416 4.92 7.68 -13.67
C LYS A 416 4.88 6.16 -13.65
N ARG A 417 4.06 5.54 -14.51
CA ARG A 417 4.04 4.07 -14.66
C ARG A 417 5.35 3.55 -15.22
N CYS A 418 5.91 4.25 -16.22
CA CYS A 418 7.22 3.92 -16.78
C CYS A 418 8.33 4.11 -15.74
N ASP A 419 8.33 5.20 -14.96
CA ASP A 419 9.30 5.44 -13.89
C ASP A 419 9.25 4.35 -12.82
N TYR A 420 8.04 3.92 -12.46
CA TYR A 420 7.90 2.78 -11.54
C TYR A 420 8.48 1.49 -12.13
N LEU A 421 8.23 1.21 -13.40
CA LEU A 421 8.76 0.02 -14.07
C LEU A 421 10.29 0.08 -14.20
N LEU A 422 10.84 1.26 -14.47
CA LEU A 422 12.30 1.50 -14.47
C LEU A 422 12.90 1.22 -13.07
N SER A 423 12.25 1.70 -12.02
CA SER A 423 12.69 1.45 -10.64
C SER A 423 12.61 -0.04 -10.28
N LEU A 424 11.56 -0.74 -10.72
CA LEU A 424 11.40 -2.17 -10.54
C LEU A 424 12.51 -2.96 -11.25
N ALA A 425 12.80 -2.58 -12.50
CA ALA A 425 13.86 -3.19 -13.30
C ALA A 425 15.25 -2.97 -12.67
N ASP A 426 15.50 -1.79 -12.12
CA ASP A 426 16.74 -1.46 -11.41
C ASP A 426 16.90 -2.28 -10.13
N ASN A 427 15.86 -2.36 -9.31
CA ASN A 427 15.85 -3.15 -8.09
C ASN A 427 16.11 -4.64 -8.35
N LEU A 428 15.46 -5.22 -9.38
CA LEU A 428 15.69 -6.62 -9.75
C LEU A 428 17.09 -6.85 -10.32
N SER A 429 17.63 -5.88 -11.06
CA SER A 429 19.02 -5.93 -11.55
C SER A 429 20.02 -5.88 -10.39
N CYS A 430 19.75 -5.09 -9.35
CA CYS A 430 20.55 -5.07 -8.12
C CYS A 430 20.54 -6.39 -7.36
N LEU A 431 19.45 -7.16 -7.47
CA LEU A 431 19.33 -8.53 -6.94
C LEU A 431 19.97 -9.59 -7.85
N GLY A 432 20.70 -9.20 -8.89
CA GLY A 432 21.38 -10.09 -9.83
C GLY A 432 20.45 -10.75 -10.87
N LYS A 433 19.21 -10.29 -11.01
CA LYS A 433 18.27 -10.85 -11.98
C LYS A 433 18.60 -10.42 -13.41
N SER A 434 18.64 -11.40 -14.30
CA SER A 434 18.83 -11.18 -15.74
C SER A 434 17.61 -10.56 -16.41
N ILE A 435 17.76 -10.04 -17.64
CA ILE A 435 16.64 -9.51 -18.44
C ILE A 435 15.57 -10.59 -18.70
N ILE A 436 15.97 -11.85 -18.87
CA ILE A 436 15.03 -12.95 -19.08
C ILE A 436 14.20 -13.17 -17.82
N GLU A 437 14.83 -13.25 -16.65
CA GLU A 437 14.12 -13.39 -15.36
C GLU A 437 13.25 -12.18 -15.04
N PHE A 438 13.70 -10.97 -15.38
CA PHE A 438 12.88 -9.77 -15.26
C PHE A 438 11.62 -9.87 -16.15
N ASN A 439 11.78 -10.34 -17.40
CA ASN A 439 10.66 -10.52 -18.32
C ASN A 439 9.68 -11.60 -17.83
N GLU A 440 10.20 -12.72 -17.32
CA GLU A 440 9.38 -13.77 -16.69
C GLU A 440 8.61 -13.21 -15.49
N TYR A 441 9.28 -12.48 -14.60
CA TYR A 441 8.66 -11.84 -13.45
C TYR A 441 7.53 -10.86 -13.87
N LEU A 442 7.78 -10.02 -14.87
CA LEU A 442 6.78 -9.08 -15.39
C LEU A 442 5.57 -9.80 -16.00
N ASN A 443 5.80 -10.89 -16.71
CA ASN A 443 4.74 -11.74 -17.25
C ASN A 443 3.90 -12.37 -16.12
N ASP A 444 4.55 -12.89 -15.09
CA ASP A 444 3.87 -13.49 -13.92
C ASP A 444 3.02 -12.47 -13.17
N LEU A 445 3.51 -11.24 -13.00
CA LEU A 445 2.75 -10.15 -12.39
C LEU A 445 1.46 -9.85 -13.16
N ILE A 446 1.54 -9.81 -14.48
CA ILE A 446 0.40 -9.49 -15.35
C ILE A 446 -0.59 -10.67 -15.42
N VAL A 447 -0.10 -11.90 -15.59
CA VAL A 447 -0.95 -13.09 -15.69
C VAL A 447 -1.71 -13.35 -14.38
N ASN A 448 -1.07 -13.15 -13.24
CA ASN A 448 -1.68 -13.35 -11.93
C ASN A 448 -2.47 -12.13 -11.44
N ASP A 449 -2.64 -11.09 -12.27
CA ASP A 449 -3.29 -9.81 -11.90
C ASP A 449 -2.80 -9.32 -10.53
N ALA A 450 -1.48 -9.33 -10.34
CA ALA A 450 -0.87 -8.97 -9.07
C ALA A 450 -1.28 -7.55 -8.66
N ASP A 451 -1.62 -7.39 -7.39
CA ASP A 451 -2.11 -6.10 -6.85
C ASP A 451 -0.94 -5.14 -6.60
N ILE A 452 -0.16 -4.87 -7.67
CA ILE A 452 0.90 -3.88 -7.62
C ILE A 452 0.28 -2.53 -7.91
N SER A 453 0.21 -1.73 -6.88
CA SER A 453 -0.32 -0.39 -6.96
C SER A 453 0.78 0.62 -6.64
N PHE A 454 0.81 1.71 -7.39
CA PHE A 454 1.68 2.85 -7.13
C PHE A 454 0.87 4.11 -6.90
N SER A 455 1.39 5.00 -6.08
CA SER A 455 0.70 6.26 -5.79
C SER A 455 0.94 7.28 -6.90
N VAL A 456 -0.13 7.74 -7.54
CA VAL A 456 -0.09 8.77 -8.60
C VAL A 456 -0.04 10.19 -8.02
N ASN A 457 0.41 10.35 -6.80
CA ASN A 457 0.39 11.66 -6.14
C ASN A 457 1.26 12.68 -6.87
N THR A 458 0.62 13.61 -7.57
CA THR A 458 1.26 14.83 -8.05
C THR A 458 1.15 15.89 -6.97
N ASN A 459 2.23 16.58 -6.67
CA ASN A 459 2.21 17.79 -5.83
C ASN A 459 1.61 19.00 -6.59
N VAL A 460 0.50 18.79 -7.30
CA VAL A 460 -0.21 19.85 -8.00
C VAL A 460 -0.98 20.67 -6.97
N LYS A 461 -0.59 21.93 -6.83
CA LYS A 461 -1.26 22.90 -5.96
C LYS A 461 -2.57 23.38 -6.57
N ASN A 462 -3.48 23.84 -5.72
CA ASN A 462 -4.74 24.44 -6.10
C ASN A 462 -5.75 23.47 -6.75
N ASN A 463 -5.92 22.29 -6.16
CA ASN A 463 -6.92 21.30 -6.58
C ASN A 463 -7.80 20.84 -5.43
N ILE A 464 -9.06 20.57 -5.74
CA ILE A 464 -9.99 19.87 -4.84
C ILE A 464 -9.50 18.43 -4.71
N LYS A 465 -9.45 17.89 -3.49
CA LYS A 465 -8.92 16.56 -3.23
C LYS A 465 -10.06 15.55 -3.10
N LEU A 466 -9.93 14.43 -3.78
CA LEU A 466 -10.84 13.28 -3.67
C LEU A 466 -10.05 12.05 -3.22
N MET A 467 -10.47 11.40 -2.14
CA MET A 467 -9.80 10.22 -1.62
C MET A 467 -10.75 9.31 -0.82
N ASN A 468 -10.32 8.07 -0.59
CA ASN A 468 -11.04 7.22 0.34
C ASN A 468 -10.70 7.58 1.80
N ILE A 469 -11.59 7.19 2.73
CA ILE A 469 -11.44 7.53 4.16
C ILE A 469 -10.13 7.00 4.73
N HIS A 470 -9.69 5.79 4.36
CA HIS A 470 -8.43 5.21 4.86
C HIS A 470 -7.20 6.04 4.49
N LYS A 471 -7.15 6.56 3.25
CA LYS A 471 -6.04 7.43 2.81
C LYS A 471 -6.05 8.81 3.44
N SER A 472 -7.18 9.23 4.00
CA SER A 472 -7.29 10.52 4.69
C SER A 472 -6.73 10.48 6.12
N LYS A 473 -6.44 9.29 6.68
CA LYS A 473 -5.86 9.17 8.02
C LYS A 473 -4.53 9.92 8.10
N GLY A 474 -4.34 10.72 9.14
CA GLY A 474 -3.18 11.61 9.27
C GLY A 474 -3.31 12.96 8.56
N LEU A 475 -4.22 13.10 7.59
CA LEU A 475 -4.45 14.37 6.87
C LEU A 475 -5.53 15.22 7.54
N GLU A 476 -5.61 16.51 7.15
CA GLU A 476 -6.60 17.46 7.65
C GLU A 476 -6.92 18.52 6.60
N PHE A 477 -8.19 18.95 6.53
CA PHE A 477 -8.65 19.89 5.53
C PHE A 477 -9.63 20.90 6.14
N PRO A 478 -9.65 22.17 5.67
CA PRO A 478 -10.62 23.15 6.15
C PRO A 478 -12.07 22.72 5.96
N ILE A 479 -12.44 22.26 4.77
CA ILE A 479 -13.81 21.88 4.40
C ILE A 479 -13.82 20.45 3.87
N CYS A 480 -14.58 19.56 4.52
CA CYS A 480 -14.72 18.17 4.11
C CYS A 480 -16.15 17.84 3.69
N TYR A 481 -16.28 17.23 2.53
CA TYR A 481 -17.51 16.57 2.07
C TYR A 481 -17.43 15.08 2.33
N PHE A 482 -18.54 14.50 2.78
CA PHE A 482 -18.67 13.08 3.04
C PHE A 482 -19.82 12.56 2.19
N ALA A 483 -19.52 11.60 1.29
CA ALA A 483 -20.44 11.07 0.30
C ALA A 483 -20.26 9.57 0.09
N GLY A 484 -21.10 8.94 -0.74
CA GLY A 484 -21.04 7.51 -1.02
C GLY A 484 -21.48 6.64 0.15
N PHE A 485 -22.33 7.15 1.01
CA PHE A 485 -22.80 6.47 2.22
C PHE A 485 -23.90 5.42 1.97
N ASP A 486 -24.45 5.36 0.76
CA ASP A 486 -25.50 4.44 0.31
C ASP A 486 -25.01 3.01 0.06
N LYS A 487 -23.69 2.81 -0.08
CA LYS A 487 -23.11 1.52 -0.44
C LYS A 487 -23.24 0.49 0.69
N ALA A 488 -23.84 -0.65 0.37
CA ALA A 488 -23.95 -1.73 1.31
C ALA A 488 -22.60 -2.29 1.74
N PHE A 489 -22.44 -2.58 3.02
CA PHE A 489 -21.23 -3.21 3.54
C PHE A 489 -21.07 -4.63 3.02
N ASN A 490 -19.83 -5.04 2.77
CA ASN A 490 -19.52 -6.37 2.33
C ASN A 490 -19.59 -7.37 3.50
N LYS A 491 -20.52 -8.30 3.42
CA LYS A 491 -20.72 -9.38 4.41
C LYS A 491 -20.32 -10.75 3.87
N GLN A 492 -19.54 -10.83 2.79
CA GLN A 492 -19.16 -12.11 2.15
C GLN A 492 -18.41 -13.05 3.11
N ASP A 493 -17.61 -12.50 4.02
CA ASP A 493 -16.87 -13.31 5.00
C ASP A 493 -17.79 -14.10 5.92
N LEU A 494 -18.97 -13.60 6.22
CA LEU A 494 -19.98 -14.34 6.99
C LEU A 494 -20.56 -15.54 6.25
N ASN A 495 -20.53 -15.54 4.92
CA ASN A 495 -21.09 -16.59 4.08
C ASN A 495 -20.08 -17.70 3.75
N LYS A 496 -18.81 -17.54 4.11
CA LYS A 496 -17.79 -18.57 3.92
C LYS A 496 -18.14 -19.82 4.73
N MET A 497 -17.93 -21.00 4.16
CA MET A 497 -18.16 -22.27 4.85
C MET A 497 -17.19 -22.46 6.02
N PHE A 498 -15.96 -21.97 5.88
CA PHE A 498 -14.90 -22.05 6.86
C PHE A 498 -14.59 -20.65 7.40
N ASN A 499 -14.51 -20.53 8.71
CA ASN A 499 -14.06 -19.33 9.38
C ASN A 499 -13.04 -19.71 10.45
N PHE A 500 -12.25 -18.75 10.86
CA PHE A 500 -11.33 -18.84 11.99
C PHE A 500 -11.55 -17.67 12.92
N ASP A 501 -11.54 -17.95 14.21
CA ASP A 501 -11.57 -16.94 15.27
C ASP A 501 -10.58 -17.35 16.36
N TYR A 502 -9.90 -16.38 16.97
CA TYR A 502 -8.87 -16.67 17.97
C TYR A 502 -9.41 -17.36 19.22
N ASP A 503 -10.65 -17.04 19.62
CA ASP A 503 -11.29 -17.62 20.81
C ASP A 503 -12.03 -18.91 20.50
N LEU A 504 -12.66 -18.99 19.31
CA LEU A 504 -13.51 -20.11 18.90
C LEU A 504 -12.75 -21.17 18.07
N GLY A 505 -11.56 -20.85 17.56
CA GLY A 505 -10.78 -21.74 16.70
C GLY A 505 -11.36 -21.87 15.30
N LEU A 506 -11.23 -23.04 14.69
CA LEU A 506 -11.79 -23.35 13.36
C LEU A 506 -13.29 -23.57 13.46
N ILE A 507 -14.04 -22.80 12.69
CA ILE A 507 -15.49 -22.87 12.59
C ILE A 507 -15.84 -23.56 11.30
N LEU A 508 -16.29 -24.80 11.41
CA LEU A 508 -16.55 -25.72 10.29
C LEU A 508 -18.04 -26.07 10.24
N PRO A 509 -18.56 -26.43 9.06
CA PRO A 509 -19.91 -26.99 8.95
C PRO A 509 -19.93 -28.44 9.45
N PHE A 510 -21.10 -28.93 9.86
CA PHE A 510 -21.34 -30.36 10.10
C PHE A 510 -22.05 -31.00 8.93
N TYR A 511 -22.01 -32.34 8.85
CA TYR A 511 -22.59 -33.13 7.76
C TYR A 511 -23.52 -34.18 8.37
N ASP A 512 -24.83 -33.91 8.34
CA ASP A 512 -25.90 -34.84 8.70
C ASP A 512 -27.07 -34.61 7.73
N ASP A 513 -27.35 -35.56 6.83
CA ASP A 513 -28.36 -35.43 5.72
C ASP A 513 -28.21 -34.12 4.92
N GLY A 514 -27.01 -33.58 4.84
CA GLY A 514 -26.69 -32.30 4.19
C GLY A 514 -25.59 -31.55 4.92
N VAL A 515 -25.30 -30.33 4.47
CA VAL A 515 -24.30 -29.45 5.07
C VAL A 515 -24.98 -28.39 5.92
N GLY A 516 -24.70 -28.37 7.23
CA GLY A 516 -25.29 -27.42 8.16
C GLY A 516 -24.24 -26.60 8.93
N PRO A 517 -24.56 -25.35 9.32
CA PRO A 517 -23.70 -24.57 10.17
C PRO A 517 -23.70 -25.11 11.60
N THR A 518 -22.54 -25.17 12.26
CA THR A 518 -22.45 -25.44 13.70
C THR A 518 -22.93 -24.23 14.53
N ILE A 519 -23.25 -24.45 15.79
CA ILE A 519 -23.62 -23.37 16.75
C ILE A 519 -22.50 -22.32 16.84
N LEU A 520 -21.25 -22.72 16.69
CA LEU A 520 -20.11 -21.82 16.65
C LEU A 520 -20.24 -20.77 15.54
N LYS A 521 -20.84 -21.12 14.42
CA LYS A 521 -21.06 -20.19 13.32
C LYS A 521 -22.02 -19.06 13.69
N SER A 522 -23.03 -19.33 14.49
CA SER A 522 -23.98 -18.31 14.97
C SER A 522 -23.29 -17.37 15.97
N ILE A 523 -22.53 -17.93 16.90
CA ILE A 523 -21.75 -17.13 17.88
C ILE A 523 -20.73 -16.25 17.15
N TYR A 524 -20.01 -16.82 16.18
CA TYR A 524 -19.06 -16.09 15.35
C TYR A 524 -19.71 -14.95 14.58
N LYS A 525 -20.90 -15.20 14.01
CA LYS A 525 -21.64 -14.20 13.25
C LYS A 525 -21.97 -12.97 14.09
N ASP A 526 -22.46 -13.17 15.29
CA ASP A 526 -22.82 -12.06 16.20
C ASP A 526 -21.57 -11.29 16.64
N LYS A 527 -20.50 -12.00 17.00
CA LYS A 527 -19.20 -11.39 17.32
C LYS A 527 -18.66 -10.58 16.14
N TYR A 528 -18.62 -11.18 14.95
CA TYR A 528 -18.13 -10.53 13.74
C TYR A 528 -18.92 -9.27 13.39
N LEU A 529 -20.27 -9.32 13.47
CA LEU A 529 -21.12 -8.17 13.18
C LEU A 529 -20.85 -7.00 14.16
N LYS A 530 -20.72 -7.28 15.45
CA LYS A 530 -20.36 -6.26 16.45
C LYS A 530 -19.01 -5.62 16.15
N GLU A 531 -18.01 -6.42 15.82
CA GLU A 531 -16.67 -5.94 15.47
C GLU A 531 -16.66 -5.13 14.16
N ASP A 532 -17.39 -5.59 13.13
CA ASP A 532 -17.51 -4.87 11.84
C ASP A 532 -18.21 -3.51 12.04
N ILE A 533 -19.31 -3.48 12.77
CA ILE A 533 -20.02 -2.25 13.12
C ILE A 533 -19.10 -1.30 13.90
N SER A 534 -18.36 -1.82 14.88
CA SER A 534 -17.41 -1.04 15.69
C SER A 534 -16.32 -0.43 14.81
N GLU A 535 -15.78 -1.19 13.82
CA GLU A 535 -14.81 -0.67 12.87
C GLU A 535 -15.41 0.42 11.96
N ARG A 536 -16.66 0.25 11.50
CA ARG A 536 -17.38 1.25 10.69
C ARG A 536 -17.63 2.54 11.46
N ILE A 537 -17.97 2.45 12.74
CA ILE A 537 -18.11 3.63 13.63
C ILE A 537 -16.76 4.35 13.76
N ARG A 538 -15.66 3.62 13.98
CA ARG A 538 -14.32 4.22 14.03
C ARG A 538 -13.91 4.83 12.68
N LEU A 539 -14.24 4.16 11.56
CA LEU A 539 -13.98 4.71 10.23
C LEU A 539 -14.75 6.02 9.99
N PHE A 540 -15.99 6.08 10.45
CA PHE A 540 -16.79 7.30 10.42
C PHE A 540 -16.20 8.41 11.31
N TYR A 541 -15.68 8.04 12.49
CA TYR A 541 -14.94 8.96 13.36
C TYR A 541 -13.70 9.52 12.66
N VAL A 542 -12.90 8.67 12.06
CA VAL A 542 -11.72 9.10 11.30
C VAL A 542 -12.12 10.06 10.19
N ALA A 543 -13.17 9.75 9.42
CA ALA A 543 -13.67 10.63 8.38
C ALA A 543 -14.00 12.02 8.91
N LEU A 544 -14.90 12.13 9.90
CA LEU A 544 -15.38 13.42 10.40
C LEU A 544 -14.26 14.25 11.06
N THR A 545 -13.30 13.60 11.72
CA THR A 545 -12.15 14.29 12.33
C THR A 545 -11.13 14.84 11.32
N ARG A 546 -11.32 14.62 10.01
CA ARG A 546 -10.48 15.27 8.98
C ARG A 546 -10.84 16.74 8.79
N ALA A 547 -12.07 17.12 9.10
CA ALA A 547 -12.55 18.50 8.96
C ALA A 547 -11.99 19.40 10.07
N LYS A 548 -11.46 20.54 9.67
CA LYS A 548 -11.00 21.60 10.59
C LYS A 548 -12.07 22.60 10.91
N GLU A 549 -12.85 23.02 9.89
CA GLU A 549 -13.74 24.17 9.98
C GLU A 549 -15.17 23.89 9.52
N LYS A 550 -15.37 22.96 8.58
CA LYS A 550 -16.71 22.65 8.06
C LYS A 550 -16.83 21.19 7.67
N MET A 551 -17.88 20.55 8.15
CA MET A 551 -18.31 19.19 7.78
C MET A 551 -19.57 19.28 6.93
N ILE A 552 -19.61 18.58 5.80
CA ILE A 552 -20.76 18.56 4.90
C ILE A 552 -21.04 17.11 4.51
N MET A 553 -22.17 16.57 4.95
CA MET A 553 -22.61 15.23 4.57
C MET A 553 -23.58 15.31 3.41
N VAL A 554 -23.46 14.44 2.41
CA VAL A 554 -24.38 14.40 1.26
C VAL A 554 -25.06 13.04 1.25
N ILE A 555 -26.37 13.02 1.39
CA ILE A 555 -27.15 11.80 1.54
C ILE A 555 -28.46 11.83 0.73
N PRO A 556 -28.95 10.69 0.22
CA PRO A 556 -30.26 10.59 -0.40
C PRO A 556 -31.39 10.70 0.64
N ASN A 557 -32.50 11.28 0.24
CA ASN A 557 -33.72 11.37 1.05
C ASN A 557 -34.46 10.02 1.05
N ASN A 558 -33.85 9.03 1.67
CA ASN A 558 -34.46 7.71 1.86
C ASN A 558 -34.54 7.43 3.37
N MET A 559 -35.59 7.91 4.01
CA MET A 559 -35.77 7.96 5.45
C MET A 559 -36.47 6.70 5.99
N GLU A 560 -35.85 5.53 5.90
CA GLU A 560 -36.29 4.37 6.66
C GLU A 560 -35.81 4.42 8.10
N ASP A 561 -36.66 4.09 9.06
CA ASP A 561 -36.30 4.04 10.47
C ASP A 561 -35.33 2.89 10.75
N ILE A 562 -34.16 3.21 11.28
CA ILE A 562 -33.10 2.25 11.56
C ILE A 562 -32.71 2.35 13.04
N SER A 563 -32.82 1.25 13.77
CA SER A 563 -32.29 1.10 15.13
C SER A 563 -31.20 0.03 15.16
N PHE A 564 -29.98 0.39 14.69
CA PHE A 564 -28.89 -0.59 14.57
C PHE A 564 -28.46 -1.19 15.92
N LYS A 565 -28.65 -0.48 17.04
CA LYS A 565 -28.33 -1.00 18.37
C LYS A 565 -29.30 -2.11 18.82
N GLU A 566 -30.53 -2.14 18.29
CA GLU A 566 -31.54 -3.16 18.61
C GLU A 566 -31.42 -4.38 17.67
N ASP A 567 -31.06 -4.15 16.39
CA ASP A 567 -30.88 -5.20 15.40
C ASP A 567 -29.62 -4.96 14.57
N LEU A 568 -28.56 -5.74 14.85
CA LEU A 568 -27.28 -5.67 14.16
C LEU A 568 -27.39 -5.94 12.65
N ASN A 569 -28.41 -6.69 12.22
CA ASN A 569 -28.61 -6.99 10.81
C ASN A 569 -29.19 -5.80 10.03
N SER A 570 -29.83 -4.85 10.69
CA SER A 570 -30.37 -3.62 10.09
C SER A 570 -29.27 -2.64 9.70
N PHE A 571 -28.05 -2.79 10.23
CA PHE A 571 -26.90 -1.98 9.89
C PHE A 571 -26.29 -2.43 8.56
N LEU A 572 -26.66 -1.74 7.48
CA LEU A 572 -26.26 -2.11 6.12
C LEU A 572 -25.31 -1.11 5.46
N THR A 573 -25.40 0.16 5.82
CA THR A 573 -24.70 1.28 5.15
C THR A 573 -24.29 2.35 6.15
N PHE A 574 -23.41 3.28 5.77
CA PHE A 574 -23.12 4.47 6.59
C PHE A 574 -24.33 5.39 6.78
N ILE A 575 -25.28 5.38 5.84
CA ILE A 575 -26.54 6.11 6.01
C ILE A 575 -27.27 5.69 7.29
N SER A 576 -27.16 4.41 7.68
CA SER A 576 -27.76 3.91 8.92
C SER A 576 -27.24 4.67 10.15
N LEU A 577 -25.94 4.99 10.20
CA LEU A 577 -25.35 5.79 11.29
C LEU A 577 -25.82 7.25 11.23
N VAL A 578 -25.78 7.85 10.04
CA VAL A 578 -26.18 9.27 9.86
C VAL A 578 -27.63 9.46 10.25
N LYS A 579 -28.51 8.58 9.81
CA LYS A 579 -29.95 8.63 10.14
C LYS A 579 -30.23 8.45 11.63
N PHE A 580 -29.53 7.50 12.27
CA PHE A 580 -29.65 7.31 13.71
C PHE A 580 -29.32 8.59 14.49
N VAL A 581 -28.30 9.32 14.07
CA VAL A 581 -27.89 10.58 14.69
C VAL A 581 -28.84 11.74 14.35
N LEU A 582 -29.35 11.78 13.12
CA LEU A 582 -30.21 12.88 12.65
C LEU A 582 -31.59 12.88 13.30
N LYS A 583 -32.11 11.75 13.82
CA LYS A 583 -33.36 11.70 14.59
C LYS A 583 -33.42 12.78 15.68
N GLU A 584 -32.27 13.09 16.30
CA GLU A 584 -32.17 14.07 17.37
C GLU A 584 -31.68 15.47 16.91
N ASN A 585 -31.23 15.60 15.64
CA ASN A 585 -30.51 16.77 15.17
C ASN A 585 -30.99 17.31 13.80
N ILE A 586 -32.28 17.44 13.59
CA ILE A 586 -32.95 17.83 12.31
C ILE A 586 -32.50 19.20 11.80
N LYS A 587 -32.07 20.13 12.68
CA LYS A 587 -31.72 21.52 12.31
C LYS A 587 -30.56 21.65 11.28
N TYR A 588 -29.76 20.60 11.08
CA TYR A 588 -28.62 20.60 10.16
C TYR A 588 -28.99 20.19 8.73
N ILE A 589 -30.24 19.77 8.50
CA ILE A 589 -30.71 19.25 7.21
C ILE A 589 -31.01 20.43 6.28
N LYS A 590 -30.47 20.36 5.08
CA LYS A 590 -30.75 21.25 3.97
C LYS A 590 -31.20 20.43 2.77
N ASP A 591 -32.43 20.61 2.33
CA ASP A 591 -32.93 20.03 1.08
C ASP A 591 -32.26 20.67 -0.12
N VAL A 592 -31.65 19.85 -0.97
CA VAL A 592 -30.95 20.30 -2.17
C VAL A 592 -31.57 19.63 -3.39
N ALA A 593 -32.01 20.45 -4.36
CA ALA A 593 -32.46 19.98 -5.66
C ALA A 593 -31.36 20.14 -6.70
N LEU A 594 -31.22 19.17 -7.61
CA LEU A 594 -30.39 19.37 -8.80
C LEU A 594 -31.04 20.50 -9.66
N THR A 595 -30.30 21.57 -9.89
CA THR A 595 -30.70 22.58 -10.86
C THR A 595 -30.54 21.98 -12.26
N LYS A 596 -31.67 21.73 -12.95
CA LYS A 596 -31.68 21.09 -14.28
C LYS A 596 -31.14 21.98 -15.41
N ASN A 597 -30.78 23.23 -15.12
CA ASN A 597 -30.33 24.22 -16.11
C ASN A 597 -28.85 24.58 -15.83
N TYR A 598 -27.94 23.66 -16.10
CA TYR A 598 -26.57 24.08 -16.35
C TYR A 598 -26.48 24.55 -17.80
N ASN A 599 -26.58 25.85 -18.01
CA ASN A 599 -26.14 26.45 -19.26
C ASN A 599 -24.60 26.41 -19.22
N TYR A 600 -24.06 25.33 -19.80
CA TYR A 600 -22.65 25.26 -20.14
C TYR A 600 -22.40 26.20 -21.30
N THR A 601 -22.15 27.46 -21.00
CA THR A 601 -21.42 28.31 -21.93
C THR A 601 -19.97 27.89 -21.84
N LYS A 602 -19.56 27.04 -22.79
CA LYS A 602 -18.15 26.85 -23.07
C LYS A 602 -17.62 28.22 -23.47
N GLU A 603 -17.07 28.94 -22.52
CA GLU A 603 -16.19 30.05 -22.88
C GLU A 603 -15.08 29.43 -23.72
N LYS A 604 -15.14 29.75 -25.01
CA LYS A 604 -14.13 29.41 -25.98
C LYS A 604 -12.93 30.32 -25.79
N ASP A 605 -12.28 30.06 -24.69
CA ASP A 605 -10.99 30.62 -24.53
C ASP A 605 -9.99 29.60 -24.28
N LEU A 606 -9.62 29.18 -25.10
CA LEU A 606 -9.09 29.15 -25.57
C LEU A 606 -7.83 29.23 -25.97
N PHE A 607 -6.94 29.25 -25.92
CA PHE A 607 -5.71 29.56 -26.58
C PHE A 607 -5.93 30.80 -27.50
N GLU A 608 -6.00 31.99 -26.91
CA GLU A 608 -5.35 33.10 -27.58
C GLU A 608 -3.96 32.59 -27.91
N LYS A 609 -3.69 32.43 -29.20
CA LYS A 609 -2.31 32.24 -29.66
C LYS A 609 -1.58 33.51 -29.26
N ASN A 610 -1.03 33.54 -28.07
CA ASN A 610 0.07 34.42 -27.77
C ASN A 610 1.21 33.91 -28.67
N ASN A 611 1.39 34.63 -29.76
CA ASN A 611 2.58 34.46 -30.61
C ASN A 611 3.85 35.01 -29.94
N ASP A 612 3.83 35.21 -28.66
CA ASP A 612 5.02 35.43 -27.87
C ASP A 612 5.75 34.09 -27.79
N LEU A 613 6.64 33.90 -28.71
CA LEU A 613 7.69 32.88 -28.60
C LEU A 613 8.30 33.02 -27.21
N LEU A 614 8.12 32.01 -26.37
CA LEU A 614 8.89 31.86 -25.16
C LEU A 614 10.36 31.93 -25.58
N ASN A 615 11.02 33.06 -25.28
CA ASN A 615 12.46 33.09 -25.29
C ASN A 615 12.92 32.19 -24.15
N VAL A 616 13.12 30.93 -24.49
CA VAL A 616 13.84 30.01 -23.61
C VAL A 616 15.28 30.47 -23.67
N GLU A 617 15.76 31.14 -22.64
CA GLU A 617 17.20 31.34 -22.45
C GLU A 617 17.85 29.97 -22.45
N GLU A 618 18.86 29.79 -23.31
CA GLU A 618 19.68 28.56 -23.29
C GLU A 618 20.17 28.34 -21.86
N ILE A 619 19.68 27.30 -21.22
CA ILE A 619 20.19 26.86 -19.94
C ILE A 619 21.60 26.38 -20.21
N LYS A 620 22.59 27.20 -19.87
CA LYS A 620 23.98 26.74 -19.84
C LYS A 620 24.07 25.71 -18.72
N VAL A 621 24.08 24.43 -19.12
CA VAL A 621 24.38 23.34 -18.20
C VAL A 621 25.80 23.59 -17.69
N ASP A 622 25.92 23.74 -16.39
CA ASP A 622 27.23 23.89 -15.75
C ASP A 622 28.00 22.59 -16.04
N SER A 623 29.15 22.71 -16.69
CA SER A 623 30.02 21.60 -17.06
C SER A 623 30.67 20.89 -15.86
N ASN A 624 30.36 21.34 -14.64
CA ASN A 624 30.86 20.81 -13.38
C ASN A 624 29.92 19.85 -12.70
N LEU A 625 28.96 19.23 -13.44
CA LEU A 625 28.17 18.14 -12.87
C LEU A 625 29.07 16.94 -12.59
N ILE A 626 29.21 16.63 -11.30
CA ILE A 626 29.90 15.42 -10.81
C ILE A 626 29.16 14.20 -11.34
N THR A 627 29.83 13.36 -12.12
CA THR A 627 29.25 12.13 -12.64
C THR A 627 29.53 10.99 -11.67
N HIS A 628 28.47 10.33 -11.19
CA HIS A 628 28.60 9.11 -10.40
C HIS A 628 29.25 7.98 -11.23
N SER A 629 30.25 7.33 -10.68
CA SER A 629 30.77 6.10 -11.25
C SER A 629 31.01 5.05 -10.17
N ASN A 630 30.41 3.87 -10.37
CA ASN A 630 30.69 2.72 -9.51
C ASN A 630 32.08 2.16 -9.83
N VAL A 631 32.91 2.03 -8.83
CA VAL A 631 34.26 1.46 -8.96
C VAL A 631 34.17 -0.06 -9.16
N SER A 632 33.19 -0.70 -8.53
CA SER A 632 32.91 -2.13 -8.70
C SER A 632 32.17 -2.37 -10.01
N LYS A 633 32.69 -3.22 -10.87
CA LYS A 633 32.12 -3.53 -12.16
C LYS A 633 30.90 -4.44 -11.98
N LYS A 634 29.69 -3.91 -12.20
CA LYS A 634 28.51 -4.78 -12.36
C LYS A 634 28.61 -5.49 -13.70
N VAL A 635 28.70 -6.82 -13.70
CA VAL A 635 28.72 -7.62 -14.91
C VAL A 635 27.29 -7.69 -15.46
N LEU A 636 27.04 -6.95 -16.54
CA LEU A 636 25.77 -6.96 -17.26
C LEU A 636 25.87 -7.97 -18.43
N LYS A 637 25.87 -9.26 -18.08
CA LYS A 637 25.94 -10.33 -19.10
C LYS A 637 24.86 -11.37 -18.81
N LEU A 638 24.25 -11.91 -19.86
CA LEU A 638 23.42 -13.10 -19.72
C LEU A 638 24.34 -14.29 -19.35
N LEU A 639 24.19 -14.73 -18.12
CA LEU A 639 25.05 -15.77 -17.53
C LEU A 639 24.52 -17.15 -17.89
N THR A 640 25.42 -18.06 -18.21
CA THR A 640 25.10 -19.50 -18.29
C THR A 640 24.81 -20.03 -16.88
N LYS A 641 24.14 -21.19 -16.79
CA LYS A 641 23.85 -21.82 -15.50
C LYS A 641 25.10 -22.14 -14.70
N GLU A 642 26.22 -22.42 -15.40
CA GLU A 642 27.53 -22.66 -14.79
C GLU A 642 28.14 -21.38 -14.22
N GLU A 643 28.01 -20.25 -14.95
CA GLU A 643 28.43 -18.93 -14.49
C GLU A 643 27.61 -18.44 -13.29
N VAL A 644 26.29 -18.70 -13.26
CA VAL A 644 25.43 -18.40 -12.10
C VAL A 644 25.87 -19.21 -10.87
N ASN A 645 26.11 -20.51 -11.02
CA ASN A 645 26.60 -21.34 -9.93
C ASN A 645 27.96 -20.87 -9.41
N ALA A 646 28.85 -20.42 -10.30
CA ALA A 646 30.14 -19.86 -9.93
C ALA A 646 30.01 -18.52 -9.17
N MET A 647 29.04 -17.67 -9.55
CA MET A 647 28.74 -16.44 -8.84
C MET A 647 28.11 -16.70 -7.47
N GLU A 648 27.13 -17.62 -7.38
CA GLU A 648 26.55 -18.03 -6.10
C GLU A 648 27.61 -18.60 -5.14
N TYR A 649 28.53 -19.38 -5.69
CA TYR A 649 29.66 -19.88 -4.92
C TYR A 649 30.59 -18.74 -4.48
N GLY A 650 30.85 -17.75 -5.33
CA GLY A 650 31.61 -16.55 -5.01
C GLY A 650 30.97 -15.76 -3.88
N THR A 651 29.67 -15.47 -4.00
CA THR A 651 28.90 -14.77 -2.97
C THR A 651 28.95 -15.51 -1.64
N HIS A 652 28.75 -16.83 -1.65
CA HIS A 652 28.84 -17.63 -0.43
C HIS A 652 30.22 -17.56 0.22
N ILE A 653 31.27 -17.51 -0.55
CA ILE A 653 32.63 -17.35 -0.01
C ILE A 653 32.84 -15.95 0.57
N HIS A 654 32.35 -14.89 -0.09
CA HIS A 654 32.39 -13.53 0.49
C HIS A 654 31.64 -13.49 1.83
N GLU A 655 30.46 -14.08 1.95
CA GLU A 655 29.71 -14.19 3.21
C GLU A 655 30.54 -14.89 4.32
N ILE A 656 31.33 -15.91 3.96
CA ILE A 656 32.22 -16.59 4.92
C ILE A 656 33.29 -15.61 5.43
N PHE A 657 33.94 -14.86 4.54
CA PHE A 657 34.94 -13.87 4.95
C PHE A 657 34.33 -12.71 5.73
N GLU A 658 33.11 -12.30 5.41
CA GLU A 658 32.38 -11.27 6.14
C GLU A 658 32.01 -11.71 7.56
N THR A 659 31.53 -12.93 7.75
CA THR A 659 30.97 -13.40 9.03
C THR A 659 32.02 -13.98 9.98
N GLU A 660 33.13 -14.55 9.48
CA GLU A 660 34.16 -15.21 10.29
C GLU A 660 35.01 -14.19 11.07
N ASP A 661 35.30 -14.46 12.33
CA ASP A 661 36.20 -13.61 13.12
C ASP A 661 37.69 -13.93 12.79
N PHE A 662 38.39 -13.00 12.20
CA PHE A 662 39.81 -13.16 11.80
C PHE A 662 40.76 -13.42 12.97
N LYS A 663 40.40 -13.07 14.21
CA LYS A 663 41.22 -13.35 15.42
C LYS A 663 40.99 -14.75 15.98
N SER A 664 39.91 -15.40 15.60
CA SER A 664 39.55 -16.75 16.07
C SER A 664 38.99 -17.63 14.94
N ALA A 665 39.51 -17.44 13.73
CA ALA A 665 39.01 -18.12 12.53
C ALA A 665 39.15 -19.64 12.60
N ASN A 666 38.08 -20.33 12.15
CA ASN A 666 38.04 -21.77 12.03
C ASN A 666 37.77 -22.23 10.57
N ASN A 667 37.37 -21.33 9.71
CA ASN A 667 37.08 -21.67 8.32
C ASN A 667 38.36 -21.81 7.51
N LYS A 668 38.45 -22.85 6.70
CA LYS A 668 39.64 -23.20 5.90
C LYS A 668 40.08 -22.11 4.93
N TYR A 669 39.17 -21.37 4.35
CA TYR A 669 39.48 -20.28 3.38
C TYR A 669 40.07 -19.07 4.08
N VAL A 670 39.53 -18.71 5.23
CA VAL A 670 40.05 -17.58 6.05
C VAL A 670 41.41 -17.95 6.64
N LEU A 671 41.58 -19.19 7.12
CA LEU A 671 42.87 -19.68 7.62
C LEU A 671 43.96 -19.62 6.52
N ALA A 672 43.63 -20.04 5.29
CA ALA A 672 44.56 -20.01 4.16
C ALA A 672 45.02 -18.58 3.83
N LEU A 673 44.13 -17.57 3.91
CA LEU A 673 44.50 -16.17 3.76
C LEU A 673 45.39 -15.71 4.95
N LEU A 674 45.02 -16.03 6.18
CA LEU A 674 45.77 -15.67 7.39
C LEU A 674 47.21 -16.21 7.39
N GLU A 675 47.48 -17.34 6.76
CA GLU A 675 48.85 -17.89 6.60
C GLU A 675 49.73 -17.04 5.66
N LYS A 676 49.11 -16.15 4.82
CA LYS A 676 49.81 -15.35 3.79
C LYS A 676 50.00 -13.89 4.19
N ILE A 677 49.35 -13.44 5.25
CA ILE A 677 49.39 -12.06 5.72
C ILE A 677 50.02 -11.97 7.10
N ASP A 678 50.45 -10.75 7.48
CA ASP A 678 50.89 -10.52 8.87
C ASP A 678 49.68 -10.46 9.79
N ASN A 679 49.62 -11.28 10.80
CA ASN A 679 48.49 -11.38 11.73
C ASN A 679 48.56 -10.38 12.89
N ASN A 680 49.51 -9.45 12.90
CA ASN A 680 49.61 -8.39 13.93
C ASN A 680 48.77 -7.14 13.64
N PHE A 681 47.67 -7.31 12.89
CA PHE A 681 46.73 -6.21 12.64
C PHE A 681 45.97 -5.81 13.90
N LYS A 682 45.72 -4.51 14.03
CA LYS A 682 45.01 -3.91 15.16
C LYS A 682 43.52 -4.04 15.01
N ASN A 683 43.00 -3.66 13.85
CA ASN A 683 41.59 -3.72 13.51
C ASN A 683 41.37 -4.37 12.14
N VAL A 684 40.19 -4.97 11.98
CA VAL A 684 39.70 -5.59 10.74
C VAL A 684 38.38 -4.97 10.38
N TYR A 685 38.30 -4.45 9.17
CA TYR A 685 37.06 -3.93 8.60
C TYR A 685 36.70 -4.77 7.37
N LYS A 686 35.45 -5.18 7.27
CA LYS A 686 34.95 -6.05 6.21
C LYS A 686 33.80 -5.36 5.50
N GLU A 687 33.67 -5.56 4.19
CA GLU A 687 32.67 -4.90 3.35
C GLU A 687 32.57 -3.40 3.65
N TYR A 688 33.74 -2.73 3.62
CA TYR A 688 33.84 -1.33 4.02
C TYR A 688 33.34 -0.41 2.91
N GLU A 689 32.14 0.10 3.04
CA GLU A 689 31.52 1.01 2.08
C GLU A 689 32.11 2.43 2.17
N PHE A 690 32.26 3.06 1.01
CA PHE A 690 32.71 4.44 0.95
C PHE A 690 32.15 5.18 -0.28
N ILE A 691 32.07 6.51 -0.14
CA ILE A 691 31.86 7.46 -1.23
C ILE A 691 33.06 8.39 -1.23
N TYR A 692 33.69 8.58 -2.39
CA TYR A 692 34.92 9.34 -2.54
C TYR A 692 34.92 10.19 -3.80
N GLU A 693 35.12 11.48 -3.64
CA GLU A 693 35.27 12.44 -4.74
C GLU A 693 36.73 12.52 -5.16
N TYR A 694 37.03 12.18 -6.39
CA TYR A 694 38.38 12.16 -6.95
C TYR A 694 38.35 12.61 -8.43
N GLU A 695 39.18 13.60 -8.81
CA GLU A 695 39.25 14.14 -10.19
C GLU A 695 37.89 14.54 -10.78
N ASP A 696 37.09 15.30 -10.02
CA ASP A 696 35.72 15.75 -10.40
C ASP A 696 34.73 14.63 -10.69
N LYS A 697 34.95 13.43 -10.14
CA LYS A 697 34.05 12.30 -10.18
C LYS A 697 33.80 11.76 -8.78
N GLU A 698 32.58 11.40 -8.54
CA GLU A 698 32.18 10.67 -7.32
C GLU A 698 32.27 9.18 -7.58
N TYR A 699 33.00 8.48 -6.70
CA TYR A 699 33.18 7.05 -6.72
C TYR A 699 32.51 6.44 -5.50
N GLU A 700 31.67 5.46 -5.74
CA GLU A 700 31.07 4.61 -4.70
C GLU A 700 31.69 3.24 -4.79
N GLY A 701 32.13 2.67 -3.68
CA GLY A 701 32.78 1.37 -3.66
C GLY A 701 32.68 0.67 -2.32
N ILE A 702 32.94 -0.62 -2.36
CA ILE A 702 32.99 -1.52 -1.18
C ILE A 702 34.34 -2.20 -1.18
N ILE A 703 35.08 -2.11 -0.07
CA ILE A 703 36.36 -2.79 0.13
C ILE A 703 36.10 -4.11 0.86
N ASP A 704 36.35 -5.24 0.24
CA ASP A 704 36.07 -6.57 0.78
C ASP A 704 36.74 -6.78 2.16
N LEU A 705 38.02 -6.46 2.28
CA LEU A 705 38.79 -6.54 3.53
C LEU A 705 39.79 -5.39 3.65
N LEU A 706 39.71 -4.67 4.77
CA LEU A 706 40.65 -3.62 5.15
C LEU A 706 41.26 -3.95 6.52
N LEU A 707 42.58 -4.12 6.55
CA LEU A 707 43.33 -4.42 7.76
C LEU A 707 44.12 -3.16 8.22
N GLU A 708 44.00 -2.80 9.48
CA GLU A 708 44.74 -1.70 10.08
C GLU A 708 45.90 -2.23 10.91
N TYR A 709 47.13 -1.84 10.53
CA TYR A 709 48.33 -2.02 11.29
C TYR A 709 48.75 -0.71 11.99
N GLU A 710 49.76 -0.78 12.80
CA GLU A 710 50.24 0.39 13.56
C GLU A 710 50.75 1.51 12.62
N ASP A 711 51.46 1.14 11.57
CA ASP A 711 52.14 2.03 10.63
C ASP A 711 51.53 2.08 9.23
N LYS A 712 50.71 1.09 8.85
CA LYS A 712 50.13 0.97 7.49
C LYS A 712 48.70 0.46 7.49
N MET A 713 48.08 0.58 6.32
CA MET A 713 46.77 -0.07 5.98
C MET A 713 47.00 -1.10 4.89
N VAL A 714 46.22 -2.16 4.90
CA VAL A 714 46.24 -3.21 3.86
C VAL A 714 44.85 -3.46 3.34
N ILE A 715 44.66 -3.35 2.02
CA ILE A 715 43.44 -3.65 1.34
C ILE A 715 43.59 -5.00 0.64
N ILE A 716 42.65 -5.90 0.83
CA ILE A 716 42.61 -7.20 0.15
C ILE A 716 41.23 -7.35 -0.50
N ASP A 717 41.22 -7.51 -1.82
CA ASP A 717 40.01 -7.70 -2.60
C ASP A 717 39.96 -9.19 -3.05
N TYR A 718 38.83 -9.84 -2.83
CA TYR A 718 38.68 -11.27 -3.09
C TYR A 718 38.21 -11.55 -4.50
N LYS A 719 38.80 -12.55 -5.16
CA LYS A 719 38.36 -13.05 -6.44
C LYS A 719 38.32 -14.57 -6.43
N LEU A 720 37.34 -15.18 -7.07
CA LEU A 720 37.25 -16.65 -7.10
C LEU A 720 38.50 -17.26 -7.71
N SER A 721 38.91 -16.84 -8.90
CA SER A 721 40.06 -17.44 -9.59
C SER A 721 40.91 -16.43 -10.36
N ASN A 722 40.31 -15.55 -11.15
CA ASN A 722 41.03 -14.62 -12.04
C ASN A 722 41.44 -13.34 -11.29
N ILE A 723 42.74 -13.11 -11.17
CA ILE A 723 43.35 -11.91 -10.54
C ILE A 723 44.20 -11.10 -11.52
N ASP A 724 44.14 -11.37 -12.82
CA ASP A 724 44.98 -10.72 -13.84
C ASP A 724 44.24 -9.70 -14.71
N ASP A 725 43.00 -9.33 -14.34
CA ASP A 725 42.21 -8.30 -15.06
C ASP A 725 42.74 -6.89 -14.68
N GLU A 726 43.12 -6.10 -15.71
CA GLU A 726 43.61 -4.72 -15.53
C GLU A 726 42.60 -3.80 -14.83
N ASN A 727 41.29 -4.11 -14.88
CA ASN A 727 40.28 -3.33 -14.20
C ASN A 727 40.41 -3.42 -12.66
N TYR A 728 40.88 -4.52 -12.13
CA TYR A 728 41.10 -4.65 -10.68
C TYR A 728 42.22 -3.74 -10.18
N VAL A 729 43.24 -3.49 -11.01
CA VAL A 729 44.32 -2.54 -10.68
C VAL A 729 43.76 -1.12 -10.55
N LYS A 730 42.87 -0.71 -11.46
CA LYS A 730 42.20 0.61 -11.38
C LYS A 730 41.29 0.71 -10.15
N GLN A 731 40.53 -0.34 -9.87
CA GLN A 731 39.65 -0.41 -8.69
C GLN A 731 40.49 -0.22 -7.40
N LEU A 732 41.52 -1.01 -7.23
CA LEU A 732 42.40 -0.94 -6.07
C LEU A 732 43.15 0.38 -5.93
N SER A 733 43.51 1.04 -7.06
CA SER A 733 44.15 2.35 -7.02
C SER A 733 43.23 3.43 -6.43
N ILE A 734 41.93 3.39 -6.72
CA ILE A 734 40.91 4.29 -6.16
C ILE A 734 40.73 4.00 -4.66
N TYR A 735 40.62 2.74 -4.29
CA TYR A 735 40.51 2.30 -2.90
C TYR A 735 41.71 2.76 -2.08
N LYS A 736 42.90 2.57 -2.62
CA LYS A 736 44.15 3.04 -2.03
C LYS A 736 44.14 4.56 -1.79
N SER A 737 43.84 5.33 -2.82
CA SER A 737 43.78 6.80 -2.74
C SER A 737 42.78 7.26 -1.68
N PHE A 738 41.64 6.63 -1.58
CA PHE A 738 40.63 6.93 -0.56
C PHE A 738 41.18 6.68 0.85
N ILE A 739 41.73 5.49 1.11
CA ILE A 739 42.22 5.10 2.43
C ILE A 739 43.44 5.94 2.84
N GLU A 740 44.38 6.21 1.94
CA GLU A 740 45.54 7.09 2.20
C GLU A 740 45.10 8.51 2.51
N ASN A 741 44.09 9.00 1.78
CA ASN A 741 43.56 10.35 2.05
C ASN A 741 42.90 10.43 3.42
N LYS A 742 42.12 9.38 3.78
CA LYS A 742 41.38 9.33 5.04
C LYS A 742 42.27 9.08 6.26
N THR A 743 43.20 8.15 6.17
CA THR A 743 43.98 7.66 7.32
C THR A 743 45.35 8.32 7.44
N LYS A 744 45.87 8.91 6.35
CA LYS A 744 47.25 9.43 6.22
C LYS A 744 48.34 8.38 6.48
N LYS A 745 47.98 7.07 6.40
CA LYS A 745 48.88 5.93 6.49
C LYS A 745 49.19 5.38 5.11
N GLU A 746 50.41 4.84 4.94
CA GLU A 746 50.74 4.10 3.70
C GLU A 746 49.80 2.91 3.53
N THR A 747 49.31 2.69 2.30
CA THR A 747 48.33 1.64 2.03
C THR A 747 48.86 0.67 0.98
N GLU A 748 48.91 -0.59 1.33
CA GLU A 748 49.24 -1.69 0.43
C GLU A 748 47.95 -2.34 -0.09
N THR A 749 47.97 -2.77 -1.36
CA THR A 749 46.82 -3.37 -2.04
C THR A 749 47.14 -4.76 -2.55
N TYR A 750 46.22 -5.70 -2.36
CA TYR A 750 46.35 -7.09 -2.74
C TYR A 750 45.09 -7.63 -3.40
N LEU A 751 45.28 -8.55 -4.35
CA LEU A 751 44.22 -9.41 -4.87
C LEU A 751 44.44 -10.83 -4.34
N TYR A 752 43.38 -11.43 -3.80
CA TYR A 752 43.42 -12.81 -3.31
C TYR A 752 42.55 -13.73 -4.19
N SER A 753 43.18 -14.70 -4.85
CA SER A 753 42.47 -15.76 -5.59
C SER A 753 42.15 -16.91 -4.64
N ILE A 754 40.86 -17.05 -4.34
CA ILE A 754 40.39 -18.03 -3.34
C ILE A 754 40.60 -19.48 -3.78
N LEU A 755 40.27 -19.78 -5.06
CA LEU A 755 40.41 -21.15 -5.57
C LEU A 755 41.87 -21.55 -5.83
N ASN A 756 42.71 -20.60 -6.22
CA ASN A 756 44.12 -20.85 -6.51
C ASN A 756 45.01 -20.62 -5.27
N ASP A 757 44.42 -20.15 -4.20
CA ASP A 757 45.12 -19.84 -2.94
C ASP A 757 46.37 -18.98 -3.14
N THR A 758 46.25 -17.91 -3.94
CA THR A 758 47.35 -17.00 -4.28
C THR A 758 47.05 -15.58 -3.91
N LEU A 759 47.98 -14.92 -3.20
CA LEU A 759 47.91 -13.53 -2.83
C LEU A 759 48.89 -12.71 -3.70
N LYS A 760 48.40 -11.76 -4.47
CA LYS A 760 49.19 -10.93 -5.41
C LYS A 760 49.18 -9.48 -4.97
N LYS A 761 50.35 -8.90 -4.76
CA LYS A 761 50.48 -7.46 -4.48
C LYS A 761 50.27 -6.65 -5.75
N ILE A 762 49.46 -5.58 -5.69
CA ILE A 762 49.13 -4.69 -6.80
C ILE A 762 49.72 -3.31 -6.53
#